data_3e1b94d66de8f4b5a2f0756821b23fc4
#
_entry.id   3e1b94d66de8f4b5a2f0756821b23fc4
#
_cell.length_a   1.000
_cell.length_b   1.000
_cell.length_c   1.000
_cell.angle_alpha   90.00
_cell.angle_beta   90.00
_cell.angle_gamma   90.00
#
_symmetry.space_group_name_H-M   'P 1'
#
loop_
_entity.id
_entity.type
_entity.pdbx_description
1 polymer ?
#
loop_
_entity_poly.entity_id
_entity_poly.type
_entity_poly.pdbx_seq_one_letter_code
_entity_poly.pdbx_strand_id
1 'polypeptide(L)'
;NGCVTREDGSFLMIAEEGRPYLIRVSYIGYKTEVQPYHPTPTFHLLPDTQLMQEVTISARRPMIEVGPNGLKANVAGTSLARMGSAAEMLPHLPFVTGRNGEYNVMGCGSPVIYINNKKVRDMTELERIRANEILSAEVITTPGAEYASDVAAVIRLHTIRRRGQGLSGHFNTTYSQGHSANANEYMALNYRTGGLDLFVKGYLAQQNSYGKTTNMNRIKGSAIWQTNKNDVQTHKSQRFSGELGFNYEPDEHHSFGLRYMPETGIGNADRNSSGRTVTRRNDEETDRINFTTAEQIHTGWDHAANAYYAGELGKWNIDFNADYLFKRSHSDQNAINNDDATVQADSRMRSSLYAAKLVVSAPLWNGRFSFGTEETFTNRHDIFTQNGFSADADDHIKQSVYAAFADYSKSIRHWKLNMGIRYEHQQTDYYEKGIKIDAQSPTYNDIIPVLAASWSHNGKSFSLSYRLRKNNPDYSLLTNSIRYRSKYEYSQGNPLLKTQKTHRFSASTSWNWLYFSAYFSRILNMYTNIIMPYKEDTHPGVLLFATQTIPTTHNYGISLNASPKLGYWEPQLNVNMAFLDMNANKIGITERRNQPRFYISLDNNFNLPKGWFFNIEGYLSTASRQGFFVTRTEGQISARLSKSFLNETLNIALTANDILHTGYYHFNLYGINAYMENRIYRDFQRFGLQVSYKFNATKSKYKGTGAGQSEKNRL
;
A
#
# COMPACT_ATOMS: atom_id res chain seq x y z
N ASN A 1 -4.63 -66.85 2.81
CA ASN A 1 -3.79 -66.70 1.62
C ASN A 1 -4.47 -65.70 0.68
N GLY A 2 -3.70 -64.86 0.00
CA GLY A 2 -4.18 -63.92 -1.01
C GLY A 2 -3.17 -63.78 -2.15
N CYS A 3 -3.65 -63.39 -3.33
CA CYS A 3 -2.83 -63.03 -4.50
C CYS A 3 -3.39 -61.80 -5.19
N VAL A 4 -2.62 -61.18 -6.06
CA VAL A 4 -3.05 -60.11 -6.93
C VAL A 4 -3.19 -60.67 -8.33
N THR A 5 -4.23 -60.27 -9.09
CA THR A 5 -4.41 -60.64 -10.49
C THR A 5 -3.32 -60.00 -11.35
N ARG A 6 -2.93 -60.70 -12.43
CA ARG A 6 -2.05 -60.22 -13.49
C ARG A 6 -2.81 -59.21 -14.40
N GLU A 7 -2.11 -58.59 -15.29
CA GLU A 7 -2.69 -57.59 -16.24
C GLU A 7 -3.77 -58.21 -17.17
N ASP A 8 -3.68 -59.52 -17.44
CA ASP A 8 -4.66 -60.29 -18.21
C ASP A 8 -5.87 -60.77 -17.38
N GLY A 9 -5.93 -60.40 -16.10
CA GLY A 9 -6.96 -60.81 -15.15
C GLY A 9 -6.76 -62.20 -14.55
N SER A 10 -5.75 -62.96 -14.95
CA SER A 10 -5.46 -64.29 -14.38
C SER A 10 -4.89 -64.22 -12.98
N PHE A 11 -5.21 -65.21 -12.16
CA PHE A 11 -4.65 -65.34 -10.80
C PHE A 11 -4.37 -66.80 -10.47
N LEU A 12 -3.43 -67.00 -9.55
CA LEU A 12 -3.07 -68.34 -9.05
C LEU A 12 -3.10 -68.34 -7.53
N MET A 13 -3.90 -69.22 -6.95
CA MET A 13 -3.95 -69.45 -5.49
C MET A 13 -3.69 -70.90 -5.19
N ILE A 14 -2.96 -71.17 -4.12
CA ILE A 14 -2.72 -72.51 -3.60
C ILE A 14 -3.73 -72.77 -2.46
N ALA A 15 -4.56 -73.83 -2.61
CA ALA A 15 -5.53 -74.29 -1.62
C ALA A 15 -5.26 -75.76 -1.29
N GLU A 16 -5.50 -76.14 -0.05
CA GLU A 16 -5.38 -77.51 0.39
C GLU A 16 -6.58 -78.34 -0.03
N GLU A 17 -6.39 -79.50 -0.57
CA GLU A 17 -7.44 -80.39 -1.03
C GLU A 17 -8.33 -80.90 0.12
N GLY A 18 -9.66 -80.89 -0.09
CA GLY A 18 -10.62 -81.42 0.87
C GLY A 18 -11.21 -80.43 1.90
N ARG A 19 -10.90 -79.13 1.80
CA ARG A 19 -11.53 -78.09 2.63
C ARG A 19 -12.44 -77.12 1.82
N PRO A 20 -13.59 -76.71 2.33
CA PRO A 20 -14.40 -75.72 1.69
C PRO A 20 -13.74 -74.32 1.85
N TYR A 21 -13.50 -73.62 0.71
CA TYR A 21 -12.97 -72.26 0.70
C TYR A 21 -13.97 -71.28 0.08
N LEU A 22 -13.95 -70.02 0.54
CA LEU A 22 -14.57 -68.91 -0.13
C LEU A 22 -13.47 -68.04 -0.74
N ILE A 23 -13.59 -67.68 -2.00
CA ILE A 23 -12.70 -66.73 -2.69
C ILE A 23 -13.39 -65.37 -2.67
N ARG A 24 -12.70 -64.41 -2.09
CA ARG A 24 -13.13 -62.98 -2.07
C ARG A 24 -12.27 -62.19 -3.04
N VAL A 25 -12.91 -61.53 -4.02
CA VAL A 25 -12.23 -60.65 -4.95
C VAL A 25 -12.72 -59.21 -4.73
N SER A 26 -11.78 -58.29 -4.62
CA SER A 26 -12.06 -56.87 -4.44
C SER A 26 -11.14 -56.03 -5.30
N TYR A 27 -11.67 -54.95 -5.89
CA TYR A 27 -10.93 -53.94 -6.66
C TYR A 27 -11.50 -52.59 -6.37
N ILE A 28 -10.65 -51.56 -6.39
CA ILE A 28 -11.09 -50.16 -6.12
C ILE A 28 -12.08 -49.68 -7.18
N GLY A 29 -13.26 -49.25 -6.76
CA GLY A 29 -14.34 -48.81 -7.64
C GLY A 29 -15.29 -49.92 -8.09
N TYR A 30 -15.16 -51.14 -7.54
CA TYR A 30 -16.03 -52.31 -7.83
C TYR A 30 -16.56 -52.91 -6.52
N LYS A 31 -17.76 -53.48 -6.63
CA LYS A 31 -18.34 -54.28 -5.51
C LYS A 31 -17.53 -55.54 -5.26
N THR A 32 -17.20 -55.77 -3.99
CA THR A 32 -16.53 -57.01 -3.58
C THR A 32 -17.43 -58.19 -3.88
N GLU A 33 -16.91 -59.21 -4.56
CA GLU A 33 -17.58 -60.46 -4.87
C GLU A 33 -16.98 -61.60 -4.05
N VAL A 34 -17.83 -62.50 -3.58
CA VAL A 34 -17.41 -63.69 -2.81
C VAL A 34 -18.12 -64.93 -3.38
N GLN A 35 -17.35 -65.88 -3.84
CA GLN A 35 -17.85 -67.14 -4.38
C GLN A 35 -17.20 -68.35 -3.65
N PRO A 36 -17.93 -69.51 -3.57
CA PRO A 36 -17.29 -70.77 -3.17
C PRO A 36 -16.19 -71.16 -4.17
N TYR A 37 -15.16 -71.80 -3.65
CA TYR A 37 -14.06 -72.32 -4.47
C TYR A 37 -14.55 -73.39 -5.44
N HIS A 38 -14.16 -73.25 -6.72
CA HIS A 38 -14.18 -74.31 -7.73
C HIS A 38 -12.89 -74.21 -8.61
N PRO A 39 -12.50 -75.26 -9.32
CA PRO A 39 -11.17 -75.37 -9.96
C PRO A 39 -10.83 -74.25 -10.97
N THR A 40 -11.85 -73.62 -11.58
CA THR A 40 -11.66 -72.48 -12.57
C THR A 40 -12.63 -71.35 -12.27
N PRO A 41 -12.45 -70.63 -11.15
CA PRO A 41 -13.39 -69.56 -10.80
C PRO A 41 -13.21 -68.32 -11.69
N THR A 42 -14.33 -67.79 -12.19
CA THR A 42 -14.38 -66.54 -12.94
C THR A 42 -15.21 -65.52 -12.15
N PHE A 43 -14.67 -64.31 -11.98
CA PHE A 43 -15.33 -63.22 -11.27
C PHE A 43 -15.67 -62.09 -12.24
N HIS A 44 -16.90 -61.57 -12.20
CA HIS A 44 -17.33 -60.41 -12.95
C HIS A 44 -17.66 -59.27 -11.96
N LEU A 45 -16.68 -58.46 -11.65
CA LEU A 45 -16.87 -57.35 -10.72
C LEU A 45 -17.78 -56.26 -11.33
N LEU A 46 -18.85 -55.91 -10.62
CA LEU A 46 -19.75 -54.85 -10.99
C LEU A 46 -19.21 -53.53 -10.46
N PRO A 47 -19.26 -52.43 -11.25
CA PRO A 47 -18.88 -51.11 -10.76
C PRO A 47 -19.69 -50.74 -9.52
N ASP A 48 -19.00 -50.24 -8.49
CA ASP A 48 -19.63 -49.70 -7.29
C ASP A 48 -19.92 -48.22 -7.52
N THR A 49 -21.18 -47.90 -7.85
CA THR A 49 -21.63 -46.55 -8.05
C THR A 49 -21.90 -45.78 -6.76
N GLN A 50 -21.63 -46.36 -5.59
CA GLN A 50 -21.58 -45.55 -4.38
C GLN A 50 -20.38 -44.62 -4.50
N LEU A 51 -20.67 -43.35 -4.79
CA LEU A 51 -19.75 -42.25 -4.59
C LEU A 51 -19.14 -42.42 -3.19
N MET A 52 -17.85 -42.81 -3.14
CA MET A 52 -17.09 -42.63 -1.92
C MET A 52 -17.29 -41.18 -1.55
N GLN A 53 -17.90 -40.93 -0.40
CA GLN A 53 -17.87 -39.58 0.16
C GLN A 53 -16.39 -39.22 0.24
N GLU A 54 -16.01 -38.26 -0.58
CA GLU A 54 -14.68 -37.70 -0.57
C GLU A 54 -14.37 -37.31 0.87
N VAL A 55 -13.50 -38.04 1.52
CA VAL A 55 -12.95 -37.62 2.81
C VAL A 55 -12.04 -36.44 2.46
N THR A 56 -12.66 -35.29 2.31
CA THR A 56 -11.95 -34.02 2.21
C THR A 56 -11.31 -33.81 3.57
N ILE A 57 -10.05 -34.20 3.71
CA ILE A 57 -9.20 -33.78 4.82
C ILE A 57 -8.97 -32.29 4.59
N SER A 58 -9.93 -31.45 5.00
CA SER A 58 -9.74 -30.03 5.06
C SER A 58 -8.82 -29.75 6.24
N ALA A 59 -7.50 -29.84 6.01
CA ALA A 59 -6.54 -29.22 6.90
C ALA A 59 -6.82 -27.70 6.85
N ARG A 60 -7.57 -27.20 7.83
CA ARG A 60 -7.87 -25.77 7.94
C ARG A 60 -6.56 -25.07 8.28
N ARG A 61 -5.96 -24.41 7.29
CA ARG A 61 -4.87 -23.48 7.55
C ARG A 61 -5.42 -22.34 8.42
N PRO A 62 -4.70 -21.90 9.44
CA PRO A 62 -5.10 -20.73 10.23
C PRO A 62 -5.25 -19.53 9.29
N MET A 63 -6.22 -18.67 9.55
CA MET A 63 -6.45 -17.45 8.75
C MET A 63 -5.23 -16.54 8.79
N ILE A 64 -4.48 -16.52 9.90
CA ILE A 64 -3.30 -15.70 10.13
C ILE A 64 -2.16 -16.59 10.63
N GLU A 65 -1.00 -16.47 10.00
CA GLU A 65 0.26 -17.11 10.40
C GLU A 65 1.28 -16.01 10.71
N VAL A 66 1.93 -16.06 11.88
CA VAL A 66 2.98 -15.10 12.25
C VAL A 66 4.35 -15.63 11.85
N GLY A 67 5.11 -14.81 11.15
CA GLY A 67 6.50 -15.03 10.80
C GLY A 67 7.44 -14.04 11.51
N PRO A 68 8.76 -14.16 11.33
CA PRO A 68 9.74 -13.28 11.98
C PRO A 68 9.58 -11.82 11.54
N ASN A 69 9.23 -11.58 10.30
CA ASN A 69 9.17 -10.23 9.72
C ASN A 69 7.76 -9.62 9.70
N GLY A 70 6.73 -10.37 10.13
CA GLY A 70 5.33 -9.93 10.07
C GLY A 70 4.35 -11.09 10.08
N LEU A 71 3.21 -10.92 9.44
CA LEU A 71 2.14 -11.92 9.36
C LEU A 71 1.77 -12.28 7.92
N LYS A 72 1.21 -13.45 7.74
CA LYS A 72 0.61 -13.92 6.50
C LYS A 72 -0.86 -14.22 6.74
N ALA A 73 -1.74 -13.56 5.99
CA ALA A 73 -3.17 -13.83 5.95
C ALA A 73 -3.51 -14.71 4.74
N ASN A 74 -4.22 -15.80 4.96
CA ASN A 74 -4.75 -16.63 3.90
C ASN A 74 -6.02 -15.97 3.36
N VAL A 75 -6.07 -15.71 2.06
CA VAL A 75 -7.19 -15.00 1.38
C VAL A 75 -8.11 -16.01 0.70
N ALA A 76 -7.55 -16.95 -0.07
CA ALA A 76 -8.34 -17.95 -0.77
C ALA A 76 -9.21 -18.78 0.19
N GLY A 77 -10.50 -18.89 -0.11
CA GLY A 77 -11.46 -19.64 0.71
C GLY A 77 -11.95 -18.90 1.98
N THR A 78 -11.64 -17.62 2.13
CA THR A 78 -12.11 -16.74 3.20
C THR A 78 -13.00 -15.63 2.68
N SER A 79 -13.64 -14.86 3.57
CA SER A 79 -14.41 -13.66 3.24
C SER A 79 -13.59 -12.61 2.49
N LEU A 80 -12.28 -12.53 2.77
CA LEU A 80 -11.36 -11.62 2.09
C LEU A 80 -11.38 -11.80 0.57
N ALA A 81 -11.53 -13.04 0.08
CA ALA A 81 -11.62 -13.32 -1.35
C ALA A 81 -12.87 -12.75 -2.03
N ARG A 82 -13.88 -12.33 -1.27
CA ARG A 82 -15.17 -11.80 -1.76
C ARG A 82 -15.28 -10.28 -1.71
N MET A 83 -14.23 -9.60 -1.22
CA MET A 83 -14.17 -8.15 -1.06
C MET A 83 -14.09 -7.35 -2.38
N GLY A 84 -14.22 -7.98 -3.53
CA GLY A 84 -14.15 -7.30 -4.82
C GLY A 84 -12.72 -7.21 -5.35
N SER A 85 -12.09 -6.05 -5.31
CA SER A 85 -10.70 -5.84 -5.73
C SER A 85 -9.70 -6.05 -4.60
N ALA A 86 -8.41 -6.14 -4.95
CA ALA A 86 -7.34 -6.11 -3.95
C ALA A 86 -7.33 -4.78 -3.16
N ALA A 87 -7.67 -3.66 -3.81
CA ALA A 87 -7.77 -2.36 -3.16
C ALA A 87 -8.84 -2.35 -2.06
N GLU A 88 -9.99 -2.95 -2.33
CA GLU A 88 -11.08 -3.08 -1.35
C GLU A 88 -10.77 -4.11 -0.27
N MET A 89 -9.97 -5.14 -0.57
CA MET A 89 -9.57 -6.18 0.39
C MET A 89 -8.50 -5.71 1.38
N LEU A 90 -7.56 -4.87 0.96
CA LEU A 90 -6.40 -4.49 1.77
C LEU A 90 -6.75 -3.93 3.15
N PRO A 91 -7.74 -3.02 3.32
CA PRO A 91 -8.13 -2.50 4.63
C PRO A 91 -8.65 -3.58 5.59
N HIS A 92 -9.10 -4.73 5.06
CA HIS A 92 -9.60 -5.86 5.84
C HIS A 92 -8.49 -6.86 6.22
N LEU A 93 -7.24 -6.62 5.79
CA LEU A 93 -6.10 -7.38 6.32
C LEU A 93 -5.81 -6.95 7.76
N PRO A 94 -5.36 -7.88 8.63
CA PRO A 94 -4.97 -7.52 9.99
C PRO A 94 -3.97 -6.38 10.02
N PHE A 95 -4.24 -5.35 10.83
CA PHE A 95 -3.42 -4.13 11.02
C PHE A 95 -3.24 -3.24 9.80
N VAL A 96 -3.94 -3.48 8.73
CA VAL A 96 -3.99 -2.57 7.59
C VAL A 96 -5.22 -1.68 7.73
N THR A 97 -5.03 -0.39 7.59
CA THR A 97 -6.10 0.62 7.55
C THR A 97 -5.93 1.47 6.30
N GLY A 98 -6.95 2.20 5.94
CA GLY A 98 -6.88 3.12 4.81
C GLY A 98 -8.02 2.92 3.82
N ARG A 99 -8.14 3.86 2.86
CA ARG A 99 -9.16 3.87 1.81
C ARG A 99 -8.62 4.59 0.59
N ASN A 100 -9.26 4.34 -0.56
CA ASN A 100 -9.01 5.08 -1.80
C ASN A 100 -7.53 5.14 -2.21
N GLY A 101 -6.79 4.03 -2.00
CA GLY A 101 -5.39 3.94 -2.37
C GLY A 101 -4.39 4.43 -1.31
N GLU A 102 -4.86 5.05 -0.23
CA GLU A 102 -4.02 5.41 0.91
C GLU A 102 -4.12 4.33 1.99
N TYR A 103 -3.10 3.49 2.10
CA TYR A 103 -3.04 2.41 3.09
C TYR A 103 -1.98 2.69 4.14
N ASN A 104 -2.24 2.23 5.35
CA ASN A 104 -1.33 2.34 6.48
C ASN A 104 -1.26 1.02 7.24
N VAL A 105 -0.08 0.55 7.52
CA VAL A 105 0.14 -0.57 8.45
C VAL A 105 0.31 0.02 9.83
N MET A 106 -0.63 -0.32 10.74
CA MET A 106 -0.71 0.26 12.09
C MET A 106 0.64 0.24 12.79
N GLY A 107 1.06 1.41 13.25
CA GLY A 107 2.34 1.62 13.92
C GLY A 107 3.57 1.60 13.03
N CYS A 108 3.50 1.24 11.76
CA CYS A 108 4.64 1.25 10.83
C CYS A 108 4.60 2.46 9.90
N GLY A 109 3.44 2.77 9.31
CA GLY A 109 3.27 3.79 8.29
C GLY A 109 2.78 3.21 6.97
N SER A 110 2.88 3.98 5.90
CA SER A 110 2.44 3.57 4.55
C SER A 110 3.27 2.41 4.03
N PRO A 111 2.64 1.30 3.60
CA PRO A 111 3.36 0.14 3.07
C PRO A 111 3.74 0.33 1.62
N VAL A 112 4.81 -0.32 1.21
CA VAL A 112 5.07 -0.66 -0.18
C VAL A 112 4.34 -1.96 -0.50
N ILE A 113 3.58 -1.99 -1.60
CA ILE A 113 2.74 -3.14 -1.96
C ILE A 113 3.35 -3.88 -3.14
N TYR A 114 3.40 -5.19 -3.05
CA TYR A 114 3.86 -6.08 -4.12
C TYR A 114 2.75 -7.07 -4.49
N ILE A 115 2.62 -7.33 -5.79
CA ILE A 115 1.77 -8.40 -6.33
C ILE A 115 2.70 -9.42 -6.98
N ASN A 116 2.80 -10.62 -6.40
CA ASN A 116 3.79 -11.65 -6.77
C ASN A 116 5.18 -11.04 -6.81
N ASN A 117 5.93 -10.60 -6.29
CA ASN A 117 7.23 -9.91 -6.36
C ASN A 117 7.24 -8.59 -7.17
N LYS A 118 6.20 -8.25 -7.94
CA LYS A 118 6.10 -6.99 -8.66
C LYS A 118 5.62 -5.88 -7.72
N LYS A 119 6.38 -4.79 -7.56
CA LYS A 119 5.92 -3.61 -6.83
C LYS A 119 4.76 -2.93 -7.57
N VAL A 120 3.73 -2.59 -6.80
CA VAL A 120 2.62 -1.73 -7.22
C VAL A 120 3.15 -0.29 -7.31
N ARG A 121 2.97 0.34 -8.45
CA ARG A 121 3.40 1.72 -8.69
C ARG A 121 2.26 2.69 -8.51
N ASP A 122 1.11 2.33 -9.06
CA ASP A 122 -0.12 3.07 -8.96
C ASP A 122 -1.14 2.22 -8.18
N MET A 123 -1.79 2.81 -7.22
CA MET A 123 -2.80 2.12 -6.40
C MET A 123 -3.96 1.58 -7.23
N THR A 124 -4.18 2.11 -8.44
CA THR A 124 -5.13 1.55 -9.41
C THR A 124 -4.76 0.13 -9.85
N GLU A 125 -3.48 -0.30 -9.74
CA GLU A 125 -3.10 -1.69 -9.98
C GLU A 125 -3.80 -2.65 -9.00
N LEU A 126 -4.13 -2.21 -7.80
CA LEU A 126 -4.86 -2.97 -6.80
C LEU A 126 -6.37 -3.06 -7.11
N GLU A 127 -6.93 -2.03 -7.72
CA GLU A 127 -8.31 -2.04 -8.19
C GLU A 127 -8.53 -3.06 -9.32
N ARG A 128 -7.47 -3.34 -10.06
CA ARG A 128 -7.45 -4.25 -11.23
C ARG A 128 -7.45 -5.73 -10.87
N ILE A 129 -6.99 -6.09 -9.67
CA ILE A 129 -6.90 -7.48 -9.22
C ILE A 129 -8.06 -7.78 -8.29
N ARG A 130 -8.80 -8.84 -8.57
CA ARG A 130 -9.86 -9.29 -7.68
C ARG A 130 -9.30 -9.98 -6.44
N ALA A 131 -9.96 -9.77 -5.31
CA ALA A 131 -9.59 -10.42 -4.06
C ALA A 131 -9.61 -11.97 -4.18
N ASN A 132 -10.54 -12.56 -4.95
CA ASN A 132 -10.60 -14.02 -5.18
C ASN A 132 -9.46 -14.58 -6.05
N GLU A 133 -8.61 -13.71 -6.61
CA GLU A 133 -7.39 -14.12 -7.31
C GLU A 133 -6.18 -14.17 -6.40
N ILE A 134 -6.32 -13.68 -5.16
CA ILE A 134 -5.26 -13.65 -4.18
C ILE A 134 -5.31 -14.95 -3.35
N LEU A 135 -4.20 -15.64 -3.32
CA LEU A 135 -4.02 -16.84 -2.49
C LEU A 135 -3.79 -16.45 -1.03
N SER A 136 -2.87 -15.50 -0.82
CA SER A 136 -2.49 -15.00 0.49
C SER A 136 -1.90 -13.60 0.41
N ALA A 137 -1.94 -12.87 1.53
CA ALA A 137 -1.31 -11.59 1.71
C ALA A 137 -0.31 -11.65 2.87
N GLU A 138 0.92 -11.19 2.66
CA GLU A 138 1.91 -11.05 3.73
C GLU A 138 1.99 -9.58 4.12
N VAL A 139 1.80 -9.27 5.40
CA VAL A 139 2.00 -7.92 5.97
C VAL A 139 3.32 -7.95 6.73
N ILE A 140 4.36 -7.43 6.11
CA ILE A 140 5.73 -7.43 6.61
C ILE A 140 5.96 -6.11 7.34
N THR A 141 5.99 -6.14 8.66
CA THR A 141 6.20 -4.98 9.54
C THR A 141 7.68 -4.69 9.79
N THR A 142 8.54 -5.65 9.48
CA THR A 142 10.01 -5.54 9.60
C THR A 142 10.66 -6.02 8.30
N PRO A 143 10.61 -5.20 7.22
CA PRO A 143 11.25 -5.55 5.94
C PRO A 143 12.75 -5.80 6.08
N GLY A 144 13.29 -6.82 5.39
CA GLY A 144 14.73 -7.19 5.37
C GLY A 144 15.64 -6.13 4.73
N ALA A 145 16.95 -6.38 4.74
CA ALA A 145 17.94 -5.45 4.19
C ALA A 145 17.89 -5.34 2.65
N GLU A 146 17.27 -6.30 1.97
CA GLU A 146 16.98 -6.25 0.52
C GLU A 146 16.03 -5.11 0.12
N TYR A 147 15.21 -4.62 1.05
CA TYR A 147 14.33 -3.47 0.82
C TYR A 147 15.07 -2.16 1.07
N ALA A 148 14.66 -1.10 0.37
CA ALA A 148 15.20 0.23 0.61
C ALA A 148 14.96 0.67 2.06
N SER A 149 15.85 1.53 2.55
CA SER A 149 15.94 1.89 3.98
C SER A 149 14.72 2.66 4.50
N ASP A 150 14.00 3.37 3.62
CA ASP A 150 12.81 4.16 3.93
C ASP A 150 11.51 3.34 3.97
N VAL A 151 11.50 2.12 3.45
CA VAL A 151 10.30 1.27 3.41
C VAL A 151 9.79 1.02 4.82
N ALA A 152 8.60 1.53 5.14
CA ALA A 152 7.99 1.45 6.46
C ALA A 152 7.44 0.05 6.77
N ALA A 153 6.73 -0.51 5.82
CA ALA A 153 6.17 -1.86 5.82
C ALA A 153 6.04 -2.37 4.39
N VAL A 154 5.85 -3.66 4.21
CA VAL A 154 5.59 -4.25 2.90
C VAL A 154 4.32 -5.10 2.99
N ILE A 155 3.43 -4.95 2.01
CA ILE A 155 2.33 -5.89 1.79
C ILE A 155 2.64 -6.66 0.51
N ARG A 156 2.75 -7.98 0.62
CA ARG A 156 3.04 -8.86 -0.52
C ARG A 156 1.82 -9.73 -0.82
N LEU A 157 1.17 -9.48 -1.94
CA LEU A 157 0.02 -10.24 -2.41
C LEU A 157 0.49 -11.40 -3.30
N HIS A 158 0.20 -12.61 -2.88
CA HIS A 158 0.45 -13.82 -3.67
C HIS A 158 -0.82 -14.22 -4.41
N THR A 159 -0.78 -14.28 -5.74
CA THR A 159 -1.96 -14.64 -6.53
C THR A 159 -2.01 -16.12 -6.83
N ILE A 160 -3.22 -16.66 -7.00
CA ILE A 160 -3.45 -18.04 -7.43
C ILE A 160 -2.84 -18.22 -8.83
N ARG A 161 -1.93 -19.19 -8.98
CA ARG A 161 -1.35 -19.53 -10.28
C ARG A 161 -2.34 -20.36 -11.07
N ARG A 162 -2.96 -19.81 -12.10
CA ARG A 162 -3.73 -20.55 -13.07
C ARG A 162 -2.86 -20.85 -14.27
N ARG A 163 -2.72 -22.13 -14.63
CA ARG A 163 -2.01 -22.59 -15.82
C ARG A 163 -3.00 -22.62 -16.98
N GLY A 164 -2.79 -21.81 -18.01
CA GLY A 164 -3.57 -21.79 -19.24
C GLY A 164 -2.71 -21.23 -20.36
N GLN A 165 -2.92 -21.72 -21.57
CA GLN A 165 -2.35 -21.17 -22.81
C GLN A 165 -3.46 -20.45 -23.59
N GLY A 166 -3.08 -19.59 -24.53
CA GLY A 166 -4.00 -18.82 -25.35
C GLY A 166 -4.32 -17.44 -24.79
N LEU A 167 -5.38 -16.85 -25.32
CA LEU A 167 -5.84 -15.51 -24.97
C LEU A 167 -6.72 -15.55 -23.71
N SER A 168 -6.46 -14.64 -22.79
CA SER A 168 -7.28 -14.39 -21.61
C SER A 168 -7.54 -12.90 -21.44
N GLY A 169 -8.62 -12.54 -20.75
CA GLY A 169 -8.95 -11.14 -20.52
C GLY A 169 -9.69 -10.88 -19.23
N HIS A 170 -9.58 -9.62 -18.79
CA HIS A 170 -10.28 -9.09 -17.63
C HIS A 170 -10.76 -7.67 -17.94
N PHE A 171 -12.05 -7.41 -17.68
CA PHE A 171 -12.70 -6.11 -17.78
C PHE A 171 -13.29 -5.75 -16.42
N ASN A 172 -13.13 -4.53 -15.99
CA ASN A 172 -13.72 -4.03 -14.75
C ASN A 172 -14.17 -2.58 -14.94
N THR A 173 -15.44 -2.35 -14.66
CA THR A 173 -16.08 -1.03 -14.69
C THR A 173 -16.54 -0.68 -13.30
N THR A 174 -16.22 0.51 -12.82
CA THR A 174 -16.69 1.02 -11.54
C THR A 174 -17.25 2.41 -11.74
N TYR A 175 -18.51 2.60 -11.36
CA TYR A 175 -19.14 3.92 -11.28
C TYR A 175 -19.47 4.23 -9.83
N SER A 176 -19.24 5.45 -9.38
CA SER A 176 -19.65 5.91 -8.06
C SER A 176 -20.16 7.33 -8.08
N GLN A 177 -21.26 7.56 -7.36
CA GLN A 177 -21.95 8.83 -7.23
C GLN A 177 -21.92 9.30 -5.77
N GLY A 178 -21.30 10.45 -5.53
CA GLY A 178 -21.42 11.28 -4.35
C GLY A 178 -21.95 12.63 -4.77
N HIS A 179 -21.35 13.73 -4.29
CA HIS A 179 -21.58 15.07 -4.85
C HIS A 179 -21.15 15.12 -6.33
N SER A 180 -20.07 14.42 -6.66
CA SER A 180 -19.53 14.28 -8.01
C SER A 180 -19.51 12.82 -8.46
N ALA A 181 -19.69 12.59 -9.78
CA ALA A 181 -19.56 11.27 -10.39
C ALA A 181 -18.10 10.89 -10.64
N ASN A 182 -17.74 9.65 -10.32
CA ASN A 182 -16.46 9.04 -10.69
C ASN A 182 -16.69 7.77 -11.48
N ALA A 183 -15.83 7.52 -12.47
CA ALA A 183 -15.86 6.32 -13.30
C ALA A 183 -14.44 5.81 -13.54
N ASN A 184 -14.28 4.50 -13.44
CA ASN A 184 -13.00 3.83 -13.70
C ASN A 184 -13.24 2.64 -14.61
N GLU A 185 -12.48 2.57 -15.70
CA GLU A 185 -12.54 1.51 -16.69
C GLU A 185 -11.18 0.82 -16.77
N TYR A 186 -11.18 -0.50 -16.67
CA TYR A 186 -9.98 -1.31 -16.76
C TYR A 186 -10.15 -2.44 -17.77
N MET A 187 -9.15 -2.61 -18.62
CA MET A 187 -9.02 -3.73 -19.54
C MET A 187 -7.62 -4.33 -19.42
N ALA A 188 -7.55 -5.65 -19.36
CA ALA A 188 -6.30 -6.40 -19.50
C ALA A 188 -6.50 -7.56 -20.45
N LEU A 189 -5.56 -7.72 -21.38
CA LEU A 189 -5.45 -8.87 -22.28
C LEU A 189 -4.07 -9.50 -22.09
N ASN A 190 -4.04 -10.81 -22.09
CA ASN A 190 -2.82 -11.59 -21.95
C ASN A 190 -2.85 -12.77 -22.92
N TYR A 191 -1.80 -12.93 -23.70
CA TYR A 191 -1.63 -14.05 -24.63
C TYR A 191 -0.40 -14.86 -24.25
N ARG A 192 -0.59 -16.17 -24.06
CA ARG A 192 0.47 -17.10 -23.65
C ARG A 192 0.61 -18.22 -24.65
N THR A 193 1.85 -18.47 -25.07
CA THR A 193 2.21 -19.61 -25.92
C THR A 193 3.61 -20.12 -25.54
N GLY A 194 3.72 -21.39 -25.19
CA GLY A 194 4.98 -21.95 -24.68
C GLY A 194 5.54 -21.14 -23.51
N GLY A 195 6.82 -20.75 -23.58
CA GLY A 195 7.50 -19.91 -22.58
C GLY A 195 7.18 -18.41 -22.70
N LEU A 196 6.57 -17.95 -23.80
CA LEU A 196 6.28 -16.54 -24.05
C LEU A 196 4.92 -16.13 -23.46
N ASP A 197 4.88 -14.98 -22.81
CA ASP A 197 3.71 -14.35 -22.20
C ASP A 197 3.69 -12.87 -22.58
N LEU A 198 2.75 -12.48 -23.45
CA LEU A 198 2.54 -11.10 -23.90
C LEU A 198 1.36 -10.50 -23.15
N PHE A 199 1.47 -9.26 -22.71
CA PHE A 199 0.37 -8.59 -22.03
C PHE A 199 0.24 -7.13 -22.44
N VAL A 200 -1.02 -6.68 -22.49
CA VAL A 200 -1.40 -5.28 -22.64
C VAL A 200 -2.50 -4.95 -21.64
N LYS A 201 -2.41 -3.79 -21.00
CA LYS A 201 -3.40 -3.30 -20.04
C LYS A 201 -3.65 -1.82 -20.29
N GLY A 202 -4.89 -1.42 -20.11
CA GLY A 202 -5.34 -0.03 -20.16
C GLY A 202 -6.22 0.30 -18.97
N TYR A 203 -6.06 1.50 -18.47
CA TYR A 203 -6.87 2.05 -17.39
C TYR A 203 -7.25 3.48 -17.71
N LEU A 204 -8.54 3.77 -17.64
CA LEU A 204 -9.11 5.10 -17.75
C LEU A 204 -9.77 5.45 -16.44
N ALA A 205 -9.44 6.60 -15.88
CA ALA A 205 -10.04 7.09 -14.65
C ALA A 205 -10.57 8.51 -14.84
N GLN A 206 -11.83 8.71 -14.48
CA GLN A 206 -12.41 10.02 -14.26
C GLN A 206 -12.57 10.21 -12.76
N GLN A 207 -11.82 11.15 -12.19
CA GLN A 207 -11.82 11.43 -10.76
C GLN A 207 -12.24 12.87 -10.53
N ASN A 208 -13.40 13.02 -9.91
CA ASN A 208 -13.92 14.30 -9.48
C ASN A 208 -14.04 14.28 -7.97
N SER A 209 -13.63 15.34 -7.32
CA SER A 209 -13.80 15.49 -5.87
C SER A 209 -14.41 16.83 -5.51
N TYR A 210 -15.12 16.85 -4.41
CA TYR A 210 -15.74 18.00 -3.81
C TYR A 210 -15.38 18.05 -2.33
N GLY A 211 -15.09 19.23 -1.81
CA GLY A 211 -14.78 19.43 -0.41
C GLY A 211 -15.26 20.78 0.09
N LYS A 212 -15.53 20.84 1.38
CA LYS A 212 -15.78 22.10 2.12
C LYS A 212 -14.77 22.19 3.25
N THR A 213 -14.15 23.34 3.39
CA THR A 213 -13.22 23.62 4.49
C THR A 213 -13.71 24.81 5.29
N THR A 214 -13.78 24.66 6.60
CA THR A 214 -13.89 25.76 7.53
C THR A 214 -12.60 25.82 8.32
N ASN A 215 -11.90 26.93 8.24
CA ASN A 215 -10.62 27.15 8.90
C ASN A 215 -10.68 28.41 9.74
N MET A 216 -10.12 28.36 10.96
CA MET A 216 -9.90 29.50 11.83
C MET A 216 -8.43 29.53 12.24
N ASN A 217 -7.75 30.61 11.86
CA ASN A 217 -6.36 30.88 12.26
C ASN A 217 -6.33 32.00 13.27
N ARG A 218 -5.49 31.88 14.30
CA ARG A 218 -5.26 32.91 15.31
C ARG A 218 -3.77 33.10 15.52
N ILE A 219 -3.30 34.32 15.38
CA ILE A 219 -1.90 34.72 15.60
C ILE A 219 -1.86 35.67 16.79
N LYS A 220 -0.92 35.45 17.73
CA LYS A 220 -0.66 36.28 18.89
C LYS A 220 0.70 36.94 18.70
N GLY A 221 0.71 38.26 18.53
CA GLY A 221 1.91 39.08 18.44
C GLY A 221 1.68 40.42 19.13
N SER A 222 2.09 41.52 18.50
CA SER A 222 1.79 42.89 18.95
C SER A 222 0.27 43.17 18.99
N ALA A 223 -0.51 42.42 18.21
CA ALA A 223 -1.97 42.38 18.22
C ALA A 223 -2.44 40.92 18.07
N ILE A 224 -3.70 40.67 18.41
CA ILE A 224 -4.34 39.38 18.12
C ILE A 224 -4.99 39.46 16.75
N TRP A 225 -4.50 38.64 15.81
CA TRP A 225 -5.09 38.47 14.49
C TRP A 225 -5.90 37.20 14.44
N GLN A 226 -7.14 37.26 13.97
CA GLN A 226 -7.99 36.10 13.73
C GLN A 226 -8.53 36.09 12.32
N THR A 227 -8.26 35.03 11.57
CA THR A 227 -8.74 34.85 10.20
C THR A 227 -9.67 33.65 10.16
N ASN A 228 -10.92 33.87 9.72
CA ASN A 228 -11.89 32.80 9.49
C ASN A 228 -12.11 32.66 7.99
N LYS A 229 -11.88 31.45 7.47
CA LYS A 229 -11.99 31.10 6.07
C LYS A 229 -13.01 29.98 5.89
N ASN A 230 -13.93 30.17 4.95
CA ASN A 230 -14.84 29.13 4.49
C ASN A 230 -14.68 28.98 2.99
N ASP A 231 -14.35 27.79 2.52
CA ASP A 231 -14.16 27.55 1.10
C ASP A 231 -14.76 26.23 0.63
N VAL A 232 -15.10 26.20 -0.65
CA VAL A 232 -15.48 25.03 -1.41
C VAL A 232 -14.33 24.69 -2.36
N GLN A 233 -13.95 23.44 -2.38
CA GLN A 233 -12.88 22.93 -3.25
C GLN A 233 -13.47 21.92 -4.21
N THR A 234 -13.09 22.04 -5.48
CA THR A 234 -13.41 21.06 -6.52
C THR A 234 -12.15 20.66 -7.27
N HIS A 235 -12.07 19.37 -7.59
CA HIS A 235 -11.02 18.85 -8.46
C HIS A 235 -11.65 17.97 -9.53
N LYS A 236 -11.23 18.15 -10.78
CA LYS A 236 -11.66 17.35 -11.93
C LYS A 236 -10.43 16.89 -12.68
N SER A 237 -10.32 15.59 -12.90
CA SER A 237 -9.23 15.03 -13.69
C SER A 237 -9.67 13.77 -14.43
N GLN A 238 -9.09 13.58 -15.60
CA GLN A 238 -9.17 12.33 -16.35
C GLN A 238 -7.75 11.86 -16.64
N ARG A 239 -7.52 10.56 -16.47
CA ARG A 239 -6.20 9.96 -16.61
C ARG A 239 -6.26 8.66 -17.40
N PHE A 240 -5.29 8.47 -18.27
CA PHE A 240 -4.98 7.21 -18.92
C PHE A 240 -3.67 6.66 -18.38
N SER A 241 -3.64 5.36 -18.03
CA SER A 241 -2.42 4.61 -17.74
C SER A 241 -2.41 3.34 -18.58
N GLY A 242 -1.29 3.10 -19.28
CA GLY A 242 -1.05 1.91 -20.07
C GLY A 242 0.01 1.00 -19.42
N GLU A 243 -0.02 -0.28 -19.75
CA GLU A 243 1.08 -1.21 -19.48
C GLU A 243 1.16 -2.21 -20.62
N LEU A 244 2.30 -2.32 -21.25
CA LEU A 244 2.57 -3.33 -22.27
C LEU A 244 3.92 -3.98 -21.99
N GLY A 245 4.03 -5.26 -22.32
CA GLY A 245 5.29 -5.96 -22.08
C GLY A 245 5.21 -7.43 -22.39
N PHE A 246 6.32 -8.08 -22.15
CA PHE A 246 6.45 -9.52 -22.28
C PHE A 246 7.23 -10.13 -21.13
N ASN A 247 7.03 -11.42 -20.95
CA ASN A 247 7.84 -12.31 -20.15
C ASN A 247 8.20 -13.52 -21.00
N TYR A 248 9.46 -13.96 -20.95
CA TYR A 248 9.90 -15.16 -21.64
C TYR A 248 10.66 -16.08 -20.67
N GLU A 249 10.19 -17.32 -20.60
CA GLU A 249 10.77 -18.41 -19.82
C GLU A 249 11.30 -19.44 -20.81
N PRO A 250 12.59 -19.37 -21.23
CA PRO A 250 13.17 -20.34 -22.14
C PRO A 250 13.17 -21.76 -21.56
N ASP A 251 13.30 -21.86 -20.23
CA ASP A 251 13.26 -23.09 -19.46
C ASP A 251 12.67 -22.85 -18.06
N GLU A 252 12.68 -23.85 -17.18
CA GLU A 252 12.12 -23.79 -15.83
C GLU A 252 12.98 -22.93 -14.87
N HIS A 253 14.23 -22.69 -15.20
CA HIS A 253 15.22 -22.01 -14.35
C HIS A 253 15.45 -20.56 -14.71
N HIS A 254 15.12 -20.13 -15.93
CA HIS A 254 15.41 -18.79 -16.43
C HIS A 254 14.16 -18.03 -16.83
N SER A 255 14.10 -16.77 -16.51
CA SER A 255 13.00 -15.87 -16.87
C SER A 255 13.54 -14.47 -17.08
N PHE A 256 13.14 -13.80 -18.15
CA PHE A 256 13.42 -12.39 -18.38
C PHE A 256 12.22 -11.70 -19.01
N GLY A 257 12.15 -10.41 -18.86
CA GLY A 257 11.07 -9.64 -19.42
C GLY A 257 11.33 -8.14 -19.42
N LEU A 258 10.49 -7.48 -20.20
CA LEU A 258 10.45 -6.03 -20.34
C LEU A 258 9.02 -5.56 -20.20
N ARG A 259 8.81 -4.44 -19.54
CA ARG A 259 7.52 -3.74 -19.52
C ARG A 259 7.73 -2.24 -19.66
N TYR A 260 6.80 -1.62 -20.34
CA TYR A 260 6.72 -0.17 -20.50
C TYR A 260 5.37 0.32 -20.01
N MET A 261 5.35 1.42 -19.29
CA MET A 261 4.18 1.96 -18.60
C MET A 261 4.09 3.46 -18.86
N PRO A 262 3.39 3.86 -19.95
CA PRO A 262 3.05 5.27 -20.18
C PRO A 262 1.85 5.70 -19.33
N GLU A 263 1.88 6.97 -18.88
CA GLU A 263 0.76 7.60 -18.18
C GLU A 263 0.59 9.03 -18.67
N THR A 264 -0.66 9.50 -18.79
CA THR A 264 -0.97 10.89 -19.16
C THR A 264 -2.35 11.31 -18.65
N GLY A 265 -2.55 12.61 -18.45
CA GLY A 265 -3.89 13.19 -18.32
C GLY A 265 -4.62 13.19 -19.66
N ILE A 266 -5.95 13.05 -19.64
CA ILE A 266 -6.83 13.25 -20.81
C ILE A 266 -7.47 14.63 -20.64
N GLY A 267 -6.97 15.63 -21.37
CA GLY A 267 -7.27 17.02 -21.07
C GLY A 267 -6.60 17.50 -19.79
N ASN A 268 -6.61 18.80 -19.53
CA ASN A 268 -6.03 19.36 -18.31
C ASN A 268 -6.86 18.99 -17.09
N ALA A 269 -6.20 18.86 -15.93
CA ALA A 269 -6.91 18.71 -14.68
C ALA A 269 -7.11 20.08 -14.02
N ASP A 270 -8.31 20.31 -13.47
CA ASP A 270 -8.68 21.56 -12.81
C ASP A 270 -8.80 21.34 -11.31
N ARG A 271 -8.18 22.22 -10.55
CA ARG A 271 -8.33 22.31 -9.09
C ARG A 271 -8.74 23.71 -8.72
N ASN A 272 -9.95 23.87 -8.24
CA ASN A 272 -10.52 25.17 -7.91
C ASN A 272 -10.87 25.25 -6.42
N SER A 273 -10.65 26.43 -5.83
CA SER A 273 -11.10 26.75 -4.47
C SER A 273 -11.74 28.14 -4.52
N SER A 274 -12.93 28.29 -3.95
CA SER A 274 -13.60 29.58 -3.85
C SER A 274 -14.27 29.72 -2.50
N GLY A 275 -14.26 30.94 -1.96
CA GLY A 275 -14.83 31.14 -0.64
C GLY A 275 -14.68 32.56 -0.12
N ARG A 276 -14.82 32.67 1.19
CA ARG A 276 -14.72 33.94 1.91
C ARG A 276 -13.76 33.83 3.06
N THR A 277 -12.95 34.87 3.22
CA THR A 277 -12.07 35.09 4.38
C THR A 277 -12.47 36.38 5.09
N VAL A 278 -12.60 36.31 6.41
CA VAL A 278 -12.84 37.49 7.28
C VAL A 278 -11.70 37.56 8.28
N THR A 279 -10.97 38.66 8.31
CA THR A 279 -9.83 38.89 9.21
C THR A 279 -10.19 39.98 10.21
N ARG A 280 -9.86 39.72 11.50
CA ARG A 280 -10.04 40.63 12.62
C ARG A 280 -8.72 40.89 13.31
N ARG A 281 -8.56 42.14 13.76
CA ARG A 281 -7.46 42.57 14.63
C ARG A 281 -8.04 43.01 15.97
N ASN A 282 -7.65 42.35 17.07
CA ASN A 282 -8.19 42.60 18.41
C ASN A 282 -9.74 42.59 18.42
N ASP A 283 -10.35 41.61 17.75
CA ASP A 283 -11.77 41.39 17.57
C ASP A 283 -12.50 42.39 16.61
N GLU A 284 -11.84 43.45 16.15
CA GLU A 284 -12.38 44.37 15.13
C GLU A 284 -12.13 43.82 13.72
N GLU A 285 -13.14 43.83 12.86
CA GLU A 285 -13.01 43.38 11.48
C GLU A 285 -12.18 44.41 10.68
N THR A 286 -11.08 43.93 10.10
CA THR A 286 -10.15 44.74 9.32
C THR A 286 -10.19 44.44 7.84
N ASP A 287 -10.61 43.20 7.49
CA ASP A 287 -10.63 42.79 6.10
C ASP A 287 -11.69 41.72 5.84
N ARG A 288 -12.31 41.76 4.64
CA ARG A 288 -13.28 40.81 4.15
C ARG A 288 -13.04 40.54 2.68
N ILE A 289 -12.65 39.31 2.35
CA ILE A 289 -12.23 38.92 1.02
C ILE A 289 -13.12 37.80 0.51
N ASN A 290 -13.67 37.96 -0.68
CA ASN A 290 -14.10 36.83 -1.50
C ASN A 290 -12.93 36.45 -2.39
N PHE A 291 -12.54 35.15 -2.34
CA PHE A 291 -11.40 34.69 -3.12
C PHE A 291 -11.80 33.57 -4.07
N THR A 292 -11.07 33.47 -5.15
CA THR A 292 -11.09 32.31 -6.06
C THR A 292 -9.66 31.97 -6.41
N THR A 293 -9.29 30.68 -6.24
CA THR A 293 -8.03 30.13 -6.71
C THR A 293 -8.34 29.05 -7.73
N ALA A 294 -7.83 29.22 -8.94
CA ALA A 294 -7.94 28.23 -10.01
C ALA A 294 -6.54 27.73 -10.36
N GLU A 295 -6.31 26.45 -10.26
CA GLU A 295 -5.10 25.76 -10.70
C GLU A 295 -5.44 24.84 -11.86
N GLN A 296 -4.75 24.99 -12.97
CA GLN A 296 -4.82 24.10 -14.11
C GLN A 296 -3.53 23.30 -14.21
N ILE A 297 -3.66 21.96 -14.18
CA ILE A 297 -2.55 21.03 -14.33
C ILE A 297 -2.57 20.54 -15.77
N HIS A 298 -1.51 20.88 -16.52
CA HIS A 298 -1.39 20.55 -17.94
C HIS A 298 -1.06 19.08 -18.14
N THR A 299 -1.55 18.51 -19.22
CA THR A 299 -1.25 17.13 -19.60
C THR A 299 0.21 16.98 -19.99
N GLY A 300 0.75 15.83 -19.70
CA GLY A 300 2.09 15.43 -20.08
C GLY A 300 2.23 13.91 -19.99
N TRP A 301 3.10 13.35 -20.83
CA TRP A 301 3.42 11.93 -20.76
C TRP A 301 4.49 11.69 -19.73
N ASP A 302 4.18 10.78 -18.78
CA ASP A 302 5.12 10.14 -17.90
C ASP A 302 5.49 8.77 -18.47
N HIS A 303 6.75 8.40 -18.37
CA HIS A 303 7.27 7.16 -18.93
C HIS A 303 7.96 6.36 -17.83
N ALA A 304 7.61 5.09 -17.73
CA ALA A 304 8.35 4.17 -16.89
C ALA A 304 8.63 2.87 -17.63
N ALA A 305 9.83 2.32 -17.46
CA ALA A 305 10.22 1.05 -18.00
C ALA A 305 10.92 0.21 -16.93
N ASN A 306 10.78 -1.11 -17.00
CA ASN A 306 11.53 -2.04 -16.18
C ASN A 306 11.92 -3.26 -17.01
N ALA A 307 13.19 -3.62 -16.95
CA ALA A 307 13.73 -4.88 -17.47
C ALA A 307 14.17 -5.74 -16.29
N TYR A 308 14.00 -7.05 -16.38
CA TYR A 308 14.47 -7.97 -15.37
C TYR A 308 15.04 -9.26 -15.94
N TYR A 309 15.91 -9.88 -15.15
CA TYR A 309 16.34 -11.27 -15.29
C TYR A 309 16.22 -11.96 -13.94
N ALA A 310 15.58 -13.12 -13.88
CA ALA A 310 15.51 -14.00 -12.72
C ALA A 310 15.93 -15.42 -13.16
N GLY A 311 16.95 -15.99 -12.52
CA GLY A 311 17.48 -17.28 -12.94
C GLY A 311 18.15 -18.06 -11.83
N GLU A 312 18.31 -19.36 -12.06
CA GLU A 312 18.99 -20.32 -11.19
C GLU A 312 20.25 -20.83 -11.88
N LEU A 313 21.42 -20.53 -11.32
CA LEU A 313 22.72 -21.01 -11.79
C LEU A 313 23.30 -21.98 -10.75
N GLY A 314 22.99 -23.26 -10.87
CA GLY A 314 23.33 -24.28 -9.88
C GLY A 314 22.66 -24.02 -8.53
N LYS A 315 23.43 -23.63 -7.51
CA LYS A 315 22.91 -23.31 -6.16
C LYS A 315 22.53 -21.83 -5.99
N TRP A 316 22.82 -21.00 -6.98
CA TRP A 316 22.66 -19.54 -6.92
C TRP A 316 21.37 -19.12 -7.59
N ASN A 317 20.56 -18.37 -6.89
CA ASN A 317 19.43 -17.66 -7.48
C ASN A 317 19.84 -16.22 -7.72
N ILE A 318 19.64 -15.73 -8.92
CA ILE A 318 19.99 -14.37 -9.37
C ILE A 318 18.68 -13.65 -9.69
N ASP A 319 18.54 -12.43 -9.17
CA ASP A 319 17.44 -11.50 -9.48
C ASP A 319 18.07 -10.15 -9.84
N PHE A 320 18.00 -9.76 -11.11
CA PHE A 320 18.47 -8.48 -11.62
C PHE A 320 17.31 -7.66 -12.13
N ASN A 321 17.29 -6.38 -11.78
CA ASN A 321 16.29 -5.42 -12.25
C ASN A 321 16.97 -4.12 -12.67
N ALA A 322 16.52 -3.55 -13.79
CA ALA A 322 16.88 -2.22 -14.25
C ALA A 322 15.60 -1.41 -14.51
N ASP A 323 15.58 -0.19 -14.02
CA ASP A 323 14.41 0.70 -14.06
C ASP A 323 14.76 2.07 -14.62
N TYR A 324 13.88 2.59 -15.44
CA TYR A 324 13.85 3.95 -15.90
C TYR A 324 12.52 4.61 -15.53
N LEU A 325 12.57 5.86 -15.07
CA LEU A 325 11.40 6.68 -14.83
C LEU A 325 11.67 8.10 -15.34
N PHE A 326 10.72 8.64 -16.09
CA PHE A 326 10.68 10.03 -16.48
C PHE A 326 9.31 10.60 -16.11
N LYS A 327 9.31 11.72 -15.42
CA LYS A 327 8.11 12.47 -15.04
C LYS A 327 8.24 13.94 -15.41
N ARG A 328 7.11 14.54 -15.79
CA ARG A 328 7.00 15.98 -15.96
C ARG A 328 5.65 16.45 -15.39
N SER A 329 5.67 17.64 -14.82
CA SER A 329 4.46 18.31 -14.35
C SER A 329 4.56 19.77 -14.73
N HIS A 330 3.44 20.34 -15.13
CA HIS A 330 3.31 21.79 -15.38
C HIS A 330 1.94 22.21 -14.86
N SER A 331 1.90 23.24 -14.03
CA SER A 331 0.63 23.81 -13.55
C SER A 331 0.70 25.33 -13.50
N ASP A 332 -0.42 25.97 -13.87
CA ASP A 332 -0.67 27.39 -13.74
C ASP A 332 -1.71 27.61 -12.64
N GLN A 333 -1.45 28.55 -11.75
CA GLN A 333 -2.37 28.94 -10.68
C GLN A 333 -2.69 30.42 -10.79
N ASN A 334 -3.98 30.75 -10.71
CA ASN A 334 -4.49 32.12 -10.60
C ASN A 334 -5.26 32.27 -9.30
N ALA A 335 -4.89 33.24 -8.47
CA ALA A 335 -5.59 33.56 -7.23
C ALA A 335 -6.08 35.00 -7.28
N ILE A 336 -7.39 35.21 -7.15
CA ILE A 336 -8.07 36.50 -7.21
C ILE A 336 -8.70 36.77 -5.84
N ASN A 337 -8.54 38.00 -5.34
CA ASN A 337 -9.11 38.48 -4.08
C ASN A 337 -9.92 39.77 -4.35
N ASN A 338 -11.25 39.74 -4.16
CA ASN A 338 -12.15 40.90 -4.31
C ASN A 338 -11.93 41.71 -5.60
N ASP A 339 -11.69 41.10 -6.74
CA ASP A 339 -11.36 41.77 -8.00
C ASP A 339 -10.04 42.55 -8.01
N ASP A 340 -9.22 42.51 -6.94
CA ASP A 340 -7.89 43.07 -6.83
C ASP A 340 -6.82 42.19 -7.51
N ALA A 341 -5.57 42.69 -7.45
CA ALA A 341 -4.41 42.08 -8.10
C ALA A 341 -4.36 40.55 -8.00
N THR A 342 -4.29 39.91 -9.16
CA THR A 342 -4.19 38.45 -9.31
C THR A 342 -2.78 37.99 -8.98
N VAL A 343 -2.62 37.00 -8.09
CA VAL A 343 -1.36 36.30 -7.94
C VAL A 343 -1.35 35.12 -8.92
N GLN A 344 -0.44 35.23 -9.89
CA GLN A 344 -0.23 34.17 -10.88
C GLN A 344 1.03 33.38 -10.54
N ALA A 345 0.96 32.06 -10.56
CA ALA A 345 2.10 31.20 -10.38
C ALA A 345 2.17 30.15 -11.50
N ASP A 346 3.38 29.90 -12.00
CA ASP A 346 3.72 28.82 -12.92
C ASP A 346 4.68 27.87 -12.22
N SER A 347 4.39 26.58 -12.27
CA SER A 347 5.21 25.54 -11.67
C SER A 347 5.53 24.47 -12.70
N ARG A 348 6.80 24.25 -12.96
CA ARG A 348 7.30 23.21 -13.89
C ARG A 348 8.27 22.29 -13.19
N MET A 349 8.04 21.00 -13.33
CA MET A 349 8.93 19.98 -12.82
C MET A 349 9.28 18.98 -13.91
N ARG A 350 10.54 18.63 -14.00
CA ARG A 350 11.05 17.55 -14.85
C ARG A 350 11.98 16.67 -14.04
N SER A 351 11.75 15.35 -14.07
CA SER A 351 12.54 14.41 -13.32
C SER A 351 12.85 13.17 -14.14
N SER A 352 14.09 12.67 -14.05
CA SER A 352 14.51 11.39 -14.59
C SER A 352 15.22 10.58 -13.51
N LEU A 353 14.97 9.25 -13.51
CA LEU A 353 15.58 8.33 -12.59
C LEU A 353 16.01 7.08 -13.34
N TYR A 354 17.24 6.62 -13.04
CA TYR A 354 17.79 5.34 -13.48
C TYR A 354 18.15 4.54 -12.24
N ALA A 355 17.80 3.27 -12.21
CA ALA A 355 18.14 2.40 -11.10
C ALA A 355 18.47 0.99 -11.57
N ALA A 356 19.43 0.36 -10.90
CA ALA A 356 19.76 -1.05 -11.08
C ALA A 356 19.85 -1.73 -9.73
N LYS A 357 19.39 -2.99 -9.65
CA LYS A 357 19.44 -3.81 -8.44
C LYS A 357 19.80 -5.24 -8.81
N LEU A 358 20.79 -5.80 -8.12
CA LEU A 358 21.18 -7.20 -8.22
C LEU A 358 21.02 -7.86 -6.85
N VAL A 359 20.34 -8.98 -6.79
CA VAL A 359 20.24 -9.84 -5.61
C VAL A 359 20.71 -11.24 -5.98
N VAL A 360 21.66 -11.76 -5.23
CA VAL A 360 22.14 -13.14 -5.37
C VAL A 360 21.90 -13.89 -4.08
N SER A 361 21.32 -15.08 -4.14
CA SER A 361 21.05 -15.88 -2.96
C SER A 361 21.39 -17.36 -3.16
N ALA A 362 21.87 -17.99 -2.10
CA ALA A 362 22.19 -19.41 -2.09
C ALA A 362 21.93 -20.05 -0.72
N PRO A 363 21.73 -21.37 -0.65
CA PRO A 363 21.75 -22.11 0.61
C PRO A 363 23.16 -22.05 1.24
N LEU A 364 23.23 -21.68 2.52
CA LEU A 364 24.47 -21.61 3.29
C LEU A 364 24.19 -22.04 4.74
N TRP A 365 25.00 -22.96 5.31
CA TRP A 365 24.90 -23.44 6.71
C TRP A 365 23.49 -23.85 7.15
N ASN A 366 22.76 -24.59 6.30
CA ASN A 366 21.35 -24.97 6.50
C ASN A 366 20.41 -23.77 6.67
N GLY A 367 20.76 -22.65 6.08
CA GLY A 367 19.96 -21.43 5.95
C GLY A 367 20.02 -20.91 4.52
N ARG A 368 19.46 -19.73 4.29
CA ARG A 368 19.54 -18.98 3.04
C ARG A 368 20.32 -17.72 3.26
N PHE A 369 21.39 -17.54 2.52
CA PHE A 369 22.16 -16.31 2.46
C PHE A 369 21.81 -15.56 1.18
N SER A 370 21.60 -14.26 1.29
CA SER A 370 21.35 -13.36 0.16
C SER A 370 22.24 -12.14 0.30
N PHE A 371 22.81 -11.68 -0.80
CA PHE A 371 23.54 -10.42 -0.84
C PHE A 371 23.25 -9.70 -2.16
N GLY A 372 23.47 -8.40 -2.19
CA GLY A 372 23.17 -7.64 -3.38
C GLY A 372 23.64 -6.20 -3.32
N THR A 373 23.44 -5.52 -4.45
CA THR A 373 23.69 -4.09 -4.62
C THR A 373 22.48 -3.41 -5.25
N GLU A 374 22.32 -2.12 -4.97
CA GLU A 374 21.32 -1.27 -5.59
C GLU A 374 21.92 0.12 -5.83
N GLU A 375 21.79 0.61 -7.05
CA GLU A 375 22.28 1.90 -7.48
C GLU A 375 21.14 2.72 -8.06
N THR A 376 21.09 4.00 -7.70
CA THR A 376 20.03 4.90 -8.17
C THR A 376 20.60 6.28 -8.45
N PHE A 377 20.25 6.81 -9.63
CA PHE A 377 20.62 8.16 -10.08
C PHE A 377 19.35 8.94 -10.38
N THR A 378 19.15 10.04 -9.66
CA THR A 378 18.01 10.95 -9.82
C THR A 378 18.49 12.30 -10.30
N ASN A 379 17.81 12.85 -11.29
CA ASN A 379 18.03 14.19 -11.79
C ASN A 379 16.68 14.91 -11.86
N ARG A 380 16.48 15.93 -11.03
CA ARG A 380 15.21 16.68 -10.90
C ARG A 380 15.47 18.18 -11.04
N HIS A 381 14.65 18.83 -11.86
CA HIS A 381 14.67 20.26 -12.10
C HIS A 381 13.27 20.83 -11.84
N ASP A 382 13.17 21.76 -10.92
CA ASP A 382 11.95 22.46 -10.52
C ASP A 382 12.12 23.95 -10.82
N ILE A 383 11.20 24.52 -11.59
CA ILE A 383 11.10 25.95 -11.84
C ILE A 383 9.76 26.42 -11.28
N PHE A 384 9.80 27.45 -10.45
CA PHE A 384 8.61 28.06 -9.87
C PHE A 384 8.71 29.57 -10.02
N THR A 385 7.75 30.18 -10.70
CA THR A 385 7.63 31.61 -10.83
C THR A 385 6.32 32.09 -10.24
N GLN A 386 6.33 33.27 -9.63
CA GLN A 386 5.15 33.81 -8.97
C GLN A 386 5.11 35.35 -9.07
N ASN A 387 4.20 35.84 -9.88
CA ASN A 387 4.10 37.24 -10.24
C ASN A 387 3.90 38.16 -9.02
N GLY A 388 4.84 39.10 -8.80
CA GLY A 388 4.68 40.19 -7.83
C GLY A 388 4.65 39.80 -6.36
N PHE A 389 4.94 38.51 -6.02
CA PHE A 389 4.82 37.99 -4.66
C PHE A 389 6.14 37.55 -4.03
N SER A 390 6.92 36.74 -4.69
CA SER A 390 8.21 36.23 -4.19
C SER A 390 9.22 36.08 -5.32
N ALA A 391 10.50 35.92 -4.97
CA ALA A 391 11.53 35.62 -5.95
C ALA A 391 11.29 34.26 -6.61
N ASP A 392 11.57 34.19 -7.92
CA ASP A 392 11.51 32.98 -8.70
C ASP A 392 12.53 31.97 -8.19
N ALA A 393 12.13 30.69 -8.13
CA ALA A 393 12.98 29.57 -7.80
C ALA A 393 13.32 28.76 -9.07
N ASP A 394 14.58 28.35 -9.17
CA ASP A 394 15.10 27.46 -10.19
C ASP A 394 16.04 26.48 -9.49
N ASP A 395 15.47 25.35 -9.06
CA ASP A 395 16.11 24.35 -8.20
C ASP A 395 16.47 23.11 -9.02
N HIS A 396 17.75 22.71 -9.01
CA HIS A 396 18.21 21.50 -9.67
C HIS A 396 18.86 20.55 -8.67
N ILE A 397 18.32 19.34 -8.52
CA ILE A 397 18.78 18.31 -7.59
C ILE A 397 19.31 17.12 -8.38
N LYS A 398 20.59 16.77 -8.16
CA LYS A 398 21.20 15.52 -8.61
C LYS A 398 21.50 14.68 -7.38
N GLN A 399 21.01 13.43 -7.37
CA GLN A 399 21.24 12.53 -6.26
C GLN A 399 21.70 11.17 -6.75
N SER A 400 22.75 10.64 -6.13
CA SER A 400 23.25 9.29 -6.33
C SER A 400 23.16 8.52 -5.03
N VAL A 401 22.62 7.30 -5.09
CA VAL A 401 22.54 6.38 -3.96
C VAL A 401 23.16 5.05 -4.36
N TYR A 402 24.15 4.61 -3.61
CA TYR A 402 24.79 3.31 -3.75
C TYR A 402 24.55 2.50 -2.49
N ALA A 403 23.99 1.32 -2.64
CA ALA A 403 23.73 0.44 -1.51
C ALA A 403 24.28 -0.95 -1.73
N ALA A 404 24.83 -1.52 -0.66
CA ALA A 404 25.19 -2.94 -0.58
C ALA A 404 24.50 -3.56 0.64
N PHE A 405 23.98 -4.78 0.51
CA PHE A 405 23.27 -5.44 1.58
C PHE A 405 23.52 -6.94 1.62
N ALA A 406 23.35 -7.51 2.81
CA ALA A 406 23.38 -8.94 3.05
C ALA A 406 22.30 -9.33 4.04
N ASP A 407 21.61 -10.44 3.79
CA ASP A 407 20.60 -11.05 4.63
C ASP A 407 20.91 -12.53 4.85
N TYR A 408 20.68 -13.03 6.06
CA TYR A 408 20.75 -14.43 6.38
C TYR A 408 19.49 -14.89 7.12
N SER A 409 18.86 -15.95 6.64
CA SER A 409 17.69 -16.56 7.25
C SER A 409 17.93 -18.03 7.55
N LYS A 410 17.56 -18.48 8.77
CA LYS A 410 17.72 -19.85 9.22
C LYS A 410 16.52 -20.33 10.02
N SER A 411 16.07 -21.56 9.74
CA SER A 411 15.08 -22.26 10.55
C SER A 411 15.76 -23.30 11.43
N ILE A 412 15.49 -23.26 12.73
CA ILE A 412 16.03 -24.21 13.73
C ILE A 412 14.85 -24.75 14.54
N ARG A 413 14.41 -25.97 14.26
CA ARG A 413 13.20 -26.56 14.87
C ARG A 413 11.98 -25.64 14.69
N HIS A 414 11.48 -25.05 15.78
CA HIS A 414 10.33 -24.15 15.81
C HIS A 414 10.70 -22.67 15.66
N TRP A 415 12.00 -22.34 15.61
CA TRP A 415 12.49 -20.98 15.48
C TRP A 415 12.83 -20.65 14.03
N LYS A 416 12.55 -19.43 13.64
CA LYS A 416 13.04 -18.80 12.41
C LYS A 416 13.79 -17.53 12.80
N LEU A 417 15.03 -17.39 12.32
CA LEU A 417 15.90 -16.25 12.56
C LEU A 417 16.18 -15.55 11.25
N ASN A 418 16.08 -14.23 11.23
CA ASN A 418 16.46 -13.37 10.12
C ASN A 418 17.41 -12.28 10.61
N MET A 419 18.53 -12.09 9.92
CA MET A 419 19.51 -11.05 10.20
C MET A 419 19.89 -10.39 8.88
N GLY A 420 19.87 -9.08 8.84
CA GLY A 420 20.24 -8.31 7.67
C GLY A 420 21.04 -7.06 8.03
N ILE A 421 21.88 -6.63 7.12
CA ILE A 421 22.60 -5.40 7.19
C ILE A 421 22.63 -4.75 5.81
N ARG A 422 22.41 -3.42 5.76
CA ARG A 422 22.49 -2.62 4.55
C ARG A 422 23.40 -1.43 4.82
N TYR A 423 24.36 -1.20 3.92
CA TYR A 423 25.13 0.03 3.86
C TYR A 423 24.60 0.89 2.72
N GLU A 424 24.44 2.18 2.96
CA GLU A 424 24.04 3.17 1.96
C GLU A 424 25.00 4.34 1.96
N HIS A 425 25.53 4.66 0.78
CA HIS A 425 26.22 5.90 0.47
C HIS A 425 25.29 6.75 -0.40
N GLN A 426 24.94 7.94 0.07
CA GLN A 426 24.08 8.89 -0.62
C GLN A 426 24.81 10.21 -0.79
N GLN A 427 24.90 10.70 -2.00
CA GLN A 427 25.42 12.02 -2.34
C GLN A 427 24.30 12.83 -3.00
N THR A 428 24.10 14.06 -2.54
CA THR A 428 23.13 15.02 -3.12
C THR A 428 23.88 16.26 -3.53
N ASP A 429 23.67 16.74 -4.75
CA ASP A 429 24.14 18.02 -5.25
C ASP A 429 22.91 18.90 -5.56
N TYR A 430 22.79 19.98 -4.80
CA TYR A 430 21.72 20.97 -4.95
C TYR A 430 22.24 22.24 -5.61
N TYR A 431 21.52 22.70 -6.61
CA TYR A 431 21.83 23.95 -7.32
C TYR A 431 20.62 24.86 -7.26
N GLU A 432 20.84 26.14 -6.97
CA GLU A 432 19.86 27.22 -7.07
C GLU A 432 20.32 28.17 -8.18
N LYS A 433 19.46 28.37 -9.20
CA LYS A 433 19.80 29.19 -10.39
C LYS A 433 21.15 28.84 -11.02
N GLY A 434 21.46 27.54 -11.10
CA GLY A 434 22.71 27.01 -11.65
C GLY A 434 23.93 27.07 -10.75
N ILE A 435 23.84 27.66 -9.56
CA ILE A 435 24.94 27.75 -8.57
C ILE A 435 24.79 26.64 -7.55
N LYS A 436 25.85 25.84 -7.34
CA LYS A 436 25.85 24.79 -6.31
C LYS A 436 25.85 25.40 -4.92
N ILE A 437 24.95 24.90 -4.06
CA ILE A 437 24.83 25.31 -2.66
C ILE A 437 25.36 24.18 -1.77
N ASP A 438 26.58 24.31 -1.27
CA ASP A 438 27.25 23.25 -0.49
C ASP A 438 26.53 22.89 0.80
N ALA A 439 25.94 23.90 1.48
CA ALA A 439 25.16 23.67 2.71
C ALA A 439 23.92 22.79 2.50
N GLN A 440 23.43 22.69 1.26
CA GLN A 440 22.26 21.89 0.84
C GLN A 440 22.65 20.66 0.02
N SER A 441 23.96 20.38 -0.07
CA SER A 441 24.54 19.27 -0.84
C SER A 441 25.17 18.21 0.08
N PRO A 442 24.39 17.54 0.95
CA PRO A 442 24.92 16.62 1.94
C PRO A 442 25.36 15.28 1.33
N THR A 443 26.36 14.68 1.98
CA THR A 443 26.74 13.29 1.78
C THR A 443 26.47 12.49 3.06
N TYR A 444 25.81 11.34 2.94
CA TYR A 444 25.47 10.45 4.05
C TYR A 444 26.06 9.06 3.83
N ASN A 445 26.53 8.45 4.92
CA ASN A 445 26.98 7.06 4.99
C ASN A 445 26.24 6.40 6.15
N ASP A 446 25.40 5.41 5.86
CA ASP A 446 24.54 4.81 6.86
C ASP A 446 24.64 3.29 6.88
N ILE A 447 24.71 2.70 8.08
CA ILE A 447 24.58 1.27 8.32
C ILE A 447 23.20 1.00 8.90
N ILE A 448 22.43 0.12 8.27
CA ILE A 448 21.02 -0.12 8.55
C ILE A 448 20.82 -1.59 8.90
N PRO A 449 20.85 -1.97 10.19
CA PRO A 449 20.64 -3.32 10.66
C PRO A 449 19.16 -3.70 10.74
N VAL A 450 18.89 -5.00 10.51
CA VAL A 450 17.59 -5.66 10.70
C VAL A 450 17.81 -6.97 11.43
N LEU A 451 17.07 -7.20 12.50
CA LEU A 451 17.11 -8.44 13.27
C LEU A 451 15.68 -8.89 13.55
N ALA A 452 15.37 -10.17 13.32
CA ALA A 452 14.06 -10.72 13.65
C ALA A 452 14.18 -12.18 14.03
N ALA A 453 13.41 -12.60 15.04
CA ALA A 453 13.28 -13.96 15.47
C ALA A 453 11.82 -14.30 15.68
N SER A 454 11.38 -15.48 15.26
CA SER A 454 10.05 -15.98 15.56
C SER A 454 10.10 -17.44 15.99
N TRP A 455 9.16 -17.80 16.86
CA TRP A 455 8.87 -19.15 17.30
C TRP A 455 7.44 -19.50 16.91
N SER A 456 7.22 -20.71 16.42
CA SER A 456 5.86 -21.16 16.10
C SER A 456 5.70 -22.67 16.38
N HIS A 457 4.65 -23.03 17.13
CA HIS A 457 4.32 -24.39 17.47
C HIS A 457 2.84 -24.54 17.86
N ASN A 458 2.17 -25.57 17.35
CA ASN A 458 0.78 -25.92 17.68
C ASN A 458 -0.20 -24.71 17.61
N GLY A 459 -0.19 -23.96 16.51
CA GLY A 459 -1.10 -22.83 16.32
C GLY A 459 -0.82 -21.58 17.16
N LYS A 460 0.28 -21.61 17.94
CA LYS A 460 0.80 -20.45 18.68
C LYS A 460 2.06 -19.93 18.02
N SER A 461 2.23 -18.64 17.99
CA SER A 461 3.47 -18.02 17.50
C SER A 461 3.84 -16.81 18.32
N PHE A 462 5.13 -16.51 18.35
CA PHE A 462 5.70 -15.34 18.98
C PHE A 462 6.82 -14.79 18.10
N SER A 463 6.97 -13.47 17.98
CA SER A 463 8.08 -12.87 17.26
C SER A 463 8.60 -11.62 17.96
N LEU A 464 9.91 -11.41 17.83
CA LEU A 464 10.61 -10.18 18.22
C LEU A 464 11.39 -9.67 17.03
N SER A 465 11.39 -8.35 16.84
CA SER A 465 12.17 -7.73 15.77
C SER A 465 12.70 -6.36 16.15
N TYR A 466 13.85 -6.03 15.56
CA TYR A 466 14.46 -4.71 15.59
C TYR A 466 14.83 -4.30 14.17
N ARG A 467 14.59 -3.02 13.83
CA ARG A 467 15.02 -2.42 12.58
C ARG A 467 15.35 -0.95 12.75
N LEU A 468 16.44 -0.52 12.12
CA LEU A 468 16.70 0.88 11.82
C LEU A 468 16.06 1.21 10.44
N ARG A 469 15.28 2.29 10.38
CA ARG A 469 14.74 2.85 9.15
C ARG A 469 15.29 4.25 8.94
N LYS A 470 15.61 4.57 7.69
CA LYS A 470 16.04 5.89 7.25
C LYS A 470 14.96 6.45 6.32
N ASN A 471 14.57 7.71 6.51
CA ASN A 471 13.60 8.38 5.64
C ASN A 471 14.16 9.75 5.24
N ASN A 472 14.36 9.93 3.94
CA ASN A 472 14.82 11.20 3.39
C ASN A 472 13.61 12.12 3.17
N PRO A 473 13.75 13.46 3.34
CA PRO A 473 12.70 14.40 3.00
C PRO A 473 12.33 14.31 1.51
N ASP A 474 11.06 14.53 1.20
CA ASP A 474 10.61 14.66 -0.17
C ASP A 474 11.31 15.87 -0.84
N TYR A 475 11.62 15.76 -2.13
CA TYR A 475 12.29 16.85 -2.85
C TYR A 475 11.53 18.15 -2.81
N SER A 476 10.19 18.11 -2.83
CA SER A 476 9.31 19.28 -2.73
C SER A 476 9.42 20.03 -1.40
N LEU A 477 9.91 19.38 -0.33
CA LEU A 477 10.14 20.01 0.98
C LEU A 477 11.51 20.70 1.07
N LEU A 478 12.42 20.41 0.13
CA LEU A 478 13.80 20.90 0.13
C LEU A 478 13.96 22.24 -0.63
N THR A 479 12.87 22.95 -0.92
CA THR A 479 12.90 24.27 -1.59
C THR A 479 12.89 25.41 -0.60
N ASN A 480 13.53 26.53 -0.95
CA ASN A 480 13.46 27.81 -0.21
C ASN A 480 12.26 28.68 -0.61
N SER A 481 11.57 28.33 -1.69
CA SER A 481 10.52 29.18 -2.24
C SER A 481 9.35 29.35 -1.27
N ILE A 482 8.86 30.60 -1.17
CA ILE A 482 7.64 30.93 -0.43
C ILE A 482 6.48 30.89 -1.42
N ARG A 483 5.51 30.02 -1.17
CA ARG A 483 4.34 29.83 -2.01
C ARG A 483 3.13 30.52 -1.41
N TYR A 484 2.45 31.30 -2.21
CA TYR A 484 1.17 31.91 -1.88
C TYR A 484 0.07 30.84 -1.80
N ARG A 485 -0.67 30.79 -0.70
CA ARG A 485 -1.86 29.96 -0.52
C ARG A 485 -3.14 30.82 -0.46
N SER A 486 -3.06 31.95 0.21
CA SER A 486 -4.07 33.00 0.28
C SER A 486 -3.43 34.29 0.79
N LYS A 487 -4.15 35.41 0.80
CA LYS A 487 -3.65 36.69 1.35
C LYS A 487 -3.07 36.57 2.76
N TYR A 488 -3.60 35.66 3.57
CA TYR A 488 -3.20 35.47 4.97
C TYR A 488 -2.53 34.12 5.26
N GLU A 489 -2.16 33.36 4.23
CA GLU A 489 -1.53 32.04 4.39
C GLU A 489 -0.45 31.81 3.34
N TYR A 490 0.77 31.54 3.80
CA TYR A 490 1.91 31.20 2.97
C TYR A 490 2.47 29.83 3.36
N SER A 491 3.22 29.19 2.49
CA SER A 491 3.94 27.95 2.78
C SER A 491 5.38 28.00 2.30
N GLN A 492 6.29 27.36 3.05
CA GLN A 492 7.70 27.33 2.75
C GLN A 492 8.26 25.94 3.08
N GLY A 493 9.11 25.40 2.22
CA GLY A 493 9.91 24.21 2.51
C GLY A 493 11.11 24.56 3.41
N ASN A 494 12.00 23.58 3.59
CA ASN A 494 13.23 23.77 4.37
C ASN A 494 14.35 22.92 3.77
N PRO A 495 15.28 23.49 3.04
CA PRO A 495 16.37 22.75 2.41
C PRO A 495 17.41 22.19 3.40
N LEU A 496 17.35 22.60 4.67
CA LEU A 496 18.23 22.11 5.73
C LEU A 496 17.67 20.92 6.50
N LEU A 497 16.57 20.31 6.02
CA LEU A 497 16.01 19.11 6.62
C LEU A 497 17.00 17.95 6.58
N LYS A 498 17.14 17.30 7.72
CA LYS A 498 18.02 16.15 7.88
C LYS A 498 17.24 14.85 7.67
N THR A 499 17.94 13.82 7.23
CA THR A 499 17.39 12.45 7.16
C THR A 499 16.84 12.02 8.52
N GLN A 500 15.59 11.56 8.56
CA GLN A 500 14.96 10.99 9.72
C GLN A 500 15.43 9.54 9.91
N LYS A 501 15.80 9.18 11.16
CA LYS A 501 16.19 7.81 11.53
C LYS A 501 15.22 7.26 12.59
N THR A 502 14.70 6.07 12.38
CA THR A 502 13.73 5.44 13.28
C THR A 502 14.25 4.08 13.75
N HIS A 503 14.58 3.98 15.02
CA HIS A 503 14.87 2.72 15.70
C HIS A 503 13.55 2.12 16.18
N ARG A 504 13.18 0.95 15.66
CA ARG A 504 11.91 0.30 16.00
C ARG A 504 12.15 -1.09 16.59
N PHE A 505 11.54 -1.34 17.74
CA PHE A 505 11.42 -2.64 18.39
C PHE A 505 9.96 -3.08 18.33
N SER A 506 9.71 -4.33 17.98
CA SER A 506 8.36 -4.87 17.90
C SER A 506 8.31 -6.28 18.48
N ALA A 507 7.22 -6.57 19.19
CA ALA A 507 6.87 -7.90 19.67
C ALA A 507 5.48 -8.25 19.19
N SER A 508 5.26 -9.49 18.74
CA SER A 508 3.93 -9.93 18.35
C SER A 508 3.70 -11.40 18.70
N THR A 509 2.45 -11.75 18.92
CA THR A 509 2.02 -13.12 19.22
C THR A 509 0.69 -13.42 18.57
N SER A 510 0.47 -14.66 18.18
CA SER A 510 -0.84 -15.12 17.72
C SER A 510 -1.23 -16.45 18.38
N TRP A 511 -2.55 -16.61 18.55
CA TRP A 511 -3.15 -17.83 19.01
C TRP A 511 -4.52 -18.04 18.32
N ASN A 512 -4.59 -19.02 17.46
CA ASN A 512 -5.77 -19.32 16.64
C ASN A 512 -6.22 -18.07 15.81
N TRP A 513 -7.35 -17.47 16.19
CA TRP A 513 -7.97 -16.30 15.56
C TRP A 513 -7.64 -14.97 16.26
N LEU A 514 -6.81 -15.00 17.30
CA LEU A 514 -6.34 -13.80 18.02
C LEU A 514 -4.90 -13.48 17.61
N TYR A 515 -4.65 -12.21 17.39
CA TYR A 515 -3.33 -11.66 17.17
C TYR A 515 -3.14 -10.40 18.01
N PHE A 516 -1.98 -10.29 18.66
CA PHE A 516 -1.56 -9.15 19.46
C PHE A 516 -0.18 -8.67 19.01
N SER A 517 0.05 -7.36 18.99
CA SER A 517 1.37 -6.76 18.79
C SER A 517 1.58 -5.52 19.63
N ALA A 518 2.83 -5.29 20.01
CA ALA A 518 3.28 -4.06 20.67
C ALA A 518 4.55 -3.56 19.99
N TYR A 519 4.75 -2.24 19.96
CA TYR A 519 5.97 -1.65 19.44
C TYR A 519 6.41 -0.41 20.23
N PHE A 520 7.71 -0.18 20.17
CA PHE A 520 8.37 1.06 20.59
C PHE A 520 9.25 1.57 19.46
N SER A 521 9.17 2.86 19.16
CA SER A 521 10.02 3.51 18.17
C SER A 521 10.64 4.79 18.74
N ARG A 522 11.98 4.93 18.58
CA ARG A 522 12.69 6.18 18.80
C ARG A 522 12.98 6.81 17.44
N ILE A 523 12.44 8.00 17.21
CA ILE A 523 12.54 8.75 15.97
C ILE A 523 13.48 9.92 16.17
N LEU A 524 14.56 9.98 15.40
CA LEU A 524 15.54 11.05 15.37
C LEU A 524 15.29 11.92 14.13
N ASN A 525 15.38 13.24 14.28
CA ASN A 525 15.18 14.24 13.23
C ASN A 525 13.81 14.09 12.54
N MET A 526 12.73 13.90 13.30
CA MET A 526 11.38 13.90 12.74
C MET A 526 11.08 15.28 12.15
N TYR A 527 10.77 15.36 10.86
CA TYR A 527 10.31 16.60 10.25
C TYR A 527 8.78 16.63 10.19
N THR A 528 8.23 17.81 10.40
CA THR A 528 6.79 18.04 10.45
C THR A 528 6.46 19.49 10.07
N ASN A 529 5.24 19.70 9.59
CA ASN A 529 4.74 21.03 9.31
C ASN A 529 4.28 21.69 10.61
N ILE A 530 4.74 22.90 10.83
CA ILE A 530 4.33 23.79 11.93
C ILE A 530 3.71 25.07 11.36
N ILE A 531 3.02 25.82 12.19
CA ILE A 531 2.48 27.13 11.86
C ILE A 531 3.12 28.20 12.74
N MET A 532 3.38 29.38 12.14
CA MET A 532 3.99 30.52 12.82
C MET A 532 3.63 31.82 12.12
N PRO A 533 3.76 33.00 12.75
CA PRO A 533 3.62 34.29 12.06
C PRO A 533 4.69 34.46 10.98
N TYR A 534 4.30 35.01 9.85
CA TYR A 534 5.24 35.35 8.77
C TYR A 534 5.58 36.84 8.82
N LYS A 535 6.87 37.20 9.17
CA LYS A 535 7.39 38.58 9.15
C LYS A 535 6.37 39.61 9.66
N GLU A 536 5.96 39.50 10.92
CA GLU A 536 4.84 40.24 11.53
C GLU A 536 4.92 41.76 11.28
N ASP A 537 6.14 42.32 11.25
CA ASP A 537 6.36 43.76 11.02
C ASP A 537 5.91 44.23 9.63
N THR A 538 6.08 43.40 8.61
CA THR A 538 5.78 43.75 7.21
C THR A 538 4.53 43.06 6.66
N HIS A 539 4.14 41.94 7.26
CA HIS A 539 3.00 41.10 6.86
C HIS A 539 2.16 40.72 8.08
N PRO A 540 1.53 41.70 8.76
CA PRO A 540 0.76 41.44 9.98
C PRO A 540 -0.43 40.51 9.69
N GLY A 541 -0.66 39.55 10.57
CA GLY A 541 -1.76 38.60 10.48
C GLY A 541 -1.57 37.44 9.48
N VAL A 542 -0.41 37.36 8.82
CA VAL A 542 -0.10 36.29 7.87
C VAL A 542 0.49 35.08 8.57
N LEU A 543 -0.10 33.89 8.32
CA LEU A 543 0.32 32.59 8.83
C LEU A 543 1.27 31.92 7.83
N LEU A 544 2.42 31.46 8.32
CA LEU A 544 3.36 30.63 7.56
C LEU A 544 3.24 29.16 7.97
N PHE A 545 3.03 28.29 7.00
CA PHE A 545 3.22 26.85 7.12
C PHE A 545 4.69 26.55 6.78
N ALA A 546 5.46 26.16 7.77
CA ALA A 546 6.89 25.85 7.63
C ALA A 546 7.20 24.40 8.03
N THR A 547 8.13 23.77 7.31
CA THR A 547 8.60 22.43 7.71
C THR A 547 9.80 22.56 8.65
N GLN A 548 9.72 21.93 9.83
CA GLN A 548 10.74 21.98 10.87
C GLN A 548 11.14 20.58 11.35
N THR A 549 12.33 20.48 11.93
CA THR A 549 12.86 19.22 12.48
C THR A 549 12.70 19.17 13.99
N ILE A 550 12.06 18.11 14.50
CA ILE A 550 12.01 17.76 15.91
C ILE A 550 13.12 16.76 16.20
N PRO A 551 14.08 17.06 17.09
CA PRO A 551 15.29 16.24 17.26
C PRO A 551 15.03 14.81 17.70
N THR A 552 14.09 14.58 18.62
CA THR A 552 13.76 13.24 19.14
C THR A 552 12.29 13.14 19.49
N THR A 553 11.65 12.07 19.05
CA THR A 553 10.25 11.74 19.32
C THR A 553 10.16 10.25 19.63
N HIS A 554 9.28 9.85 20.55
CA HIS A 554 9.00 8.45 20.86
C HIS A 554 7.59 8.08 20.45
N ASN A 555 7.42 6.88 19.89
CA ASN A 555 6.12 6.37 19.47
C ASN A 555 5.91 4.95 20.01
N TYR A 556 4.82 4.76 20.74
CA TYR A 556 4.41 3.50 21.37
C TYR A 556 3.09 3.06 20.77
N GLY A 557 2.89 1.77 20.64
CA GLY A 557 1.58 1.27 20.22
C GLY A 557 1.34 -0.17 20.60
N ILE A 558 0.06 -0.47 20.74
CA ILE A 558 -0.49 -1.80 21.00
C ILE A 558 -1.61 -2.04 20.02
N SER A 559 -1.66 -3.24 19.45
CA SER A 559 -2.69 -3.63 18.49
C SER A 559 -3.23 -5.02 18.81
N LEU A 560 -4.53 -5.18 18.71
CA LEU A 560 -5.26 -6.44 18.82
C LEU A 560 -6.09 -6.66 17.55
N ASN A 561 -6.03 -7.86 17.00
CA ASN A 561 -6.94 -8.32 15.96
C ASN A 561 -7.62 -9.60 16.41
N ALA A 562 -8.94 -9.69 16.21
CA ALA A 562 -9.72 -10.89 16.46
C ALA A 562 -10.58 -11.19 15.22
N SER A 563 -10.39 -12.37 14.60
CA SER A 563 -11.07 -12.76 13.36
C SER A 563 -11.56 -14.23 13.41
N PRO A 564 -12.58 -14.54 14.25
CA PRO A 564 -13.18 -15.85 14.31
C PRO A 564 -14.05 -16.13 13.08
N LYS A 565 -14.28 -17.42 12.80
CA LYS A 565 -15.20 -17.89 11.76
C LYS A 565 -16.41 -18.57 12.41
N LEU A 566 -17.60 -17.96 12.26
CA LEU A 566 -18.84 -18.38 12.89
C LEU A 566 -19.89 -18.76 11.82
N GLY A 567 -19.67 -19.91 11.15
CA GLY A 567 -20.52 -20.35 10.04
C GLY A 567 -20.45 -19.42 8.82
N TYR A 568 -21.57 -18.78 8.48
CA TYR A 568 -21.64 -17.80 7.39
C TYR A 568 -21.09 -16.42 7.76
N TRP A 569 -20.94 -16.14 9.05
CA TRP A 569 -20.46 -14.87 9.59
C TRP A 569 -18.97 -14.96 9.95
N GLU A 570 -18.18 -14.07 9.39
CA GLU A 570 -16.74 -13.93 9.63
C GLU A 570 -16.45 -12.50 10.11
N PRO A 571 -16.69 -12.19 11.41
CA PRO A 571 -16.37 -10.87 11.96
C PRO A 571 -14.87 -10.67 12.10
N GLN A 572 -14.42 -9.42 11.94
CA GLN A 572 -13.05 -9.02 12.21
C GLN A 572 -13.06 -7.74 13.05
N LEU A 573 -12.54 -7.83 14.28
CA LEU A 573 -12.32 -6.70 15.17
C LEU A 573 -10.87 -6.30 15.16
N ASN A 574 -10.59 -5.03 14.92
CA ASN A 574 -9.27 -4.43 15.12
C ASN A 574 -9.34 -3.35 16.18
N VAL A 575 -8.44 -3.39 17.15
CA VAL A 575 -8.23 -2.35 18.16
C VAL A 575 -6.77 -1.93 18.12
N ASN A 576 -6.52 -0.65 17.97
CA ASN A 576 -5.19 -0.09 18.00
C ASN A 576 -5.12 1.08 18.98
N MET A 577 -4.11 1.10 19.83
CA MET A 577 -3.73 2.25 20.65
C MET A 577 -2.38 2.75 20.15
N ALA A 578 -2.27 4.04 19.83
CA ALA A 578 -1.01 4.69 19.49
C ALA A 578 -0.79 5.92 20.38
N PHE A 579 0.43 6.08 20.84
CA PHE A 579 0.86 7.20 21.69
C PHE A 579 2.17 7.78 21.15
N LEU A 580 2.10 9.01 20.64
CA LEU A 580 3.26 9.75 20.16
C LEU A 580 3.68 10.76 21.22
N ASP A 581 4.83 10.53 21.86
CA ASP A 581 5.45 11.48 22.78
C ASP A 581 6.37 12.41 22.00
N MET A 582 5.85 13.59 21.69
CA MET A 582 6.50 14.64 20.93
C MET A 582 6.79 15.84 21.82
N ASN A 583 8.04 16.27 21.86
CA ASN A 583 8.47 17.48 22.55
C ASN A 583 8.98 18.52 21.54
N ALA A 584 8.15 19.51 21.27
CA ALA A 584 8.43 20.60 20.34
C ALA A 584 8.97 21.88 21.00
N ASN A 585 9.32 21.86 22.31
CA ASN A 585 9.84 23.05 23.02
C ASN A 585 11.12 23.63 22.37
N LYS A 586 11.97 22.76 21.81
CA LYS A 586 13.20 23.18 21.13
C LYS A 586 12.97 23.99 19.86
N ILE A 587 11.77 23.91 19.28
CA ILE A 587 11.36 24.69 18.10
C ILE A 587 10.34 25.78 18.46
N GLY A 588 10.23 26.13 19.76
CA GLY A 588 9.39 27.25 20.24
C GLY A 588 7.92 26.91 20.45
N ILE A 589 7.50 25.64 20.37
CA ILE A 589 6.11 25.23 20.62
C ILE A 589 6.03 24.65 22.03
N THR A 590 5.43 25.38 22.97
CA THR A 590 5.35 25.00 24.40
C THR A 590 4.16 24.12 24.75
N GLU A 591 3.19 23.97 23.84
CA GLU A 591 2.06 23.07 24.04
C GLU A 591 2.53 21.61 24.08
N ARG A 592 2.46 21.00 25.26
CA ARG A 592 2.91 19.61 25.50
C ARG A 592 1.80 18.81 26.12
N ARG A 593 0.85 18.37 25.31
CA ARG A 593 -0.20 17.46 25.76
C ARG A 593 -0.21 16.24 24.86
N ASN A 594 0.19 15.10 25.41
CA ASN A 594 0.15 13.83 24.69
C ASN A 594 -1.01 13.00 25.24
N GLN A 595 -1.89 12.55 24.36
CA GLN A 595 -3.03 11.70 24.68
C GLN A 595 -3.08 10.58 23.64
N PRO A 596 -3.20 9.31 24.06
CA PRO A 596 -3.27 8.20 23.13
C PRO A 596 -4.47 8.31 22.20
N ARG A 597 -4.30 7.81 20.98
CA ARG A 597 -5.35 7.59 20.00
C ARG A 597 -5.77 6.12 20.05
N PHE A 598 -7.05 5.88 20.20
CA PHE A 598 -7.64 4.57 20.00
C PHE A 598 -8.34 4.55 18.64
N TYR A 599 -8.06 3.51 17.87
CA TYR A 599 -8.74 3.20 16.63
C TYR A 599 -9.38 1.81 16.77
N ILE A 600 -10.68 1.74 16.55
CA ILE A 600 -11.45 0.51 16.64
C ILE A 600 -12.17 0.35 15.31
N SER A 601 -12.03 -0.80 14.64
CA SER A 601 -12.85 -1.16 13.49
C SER A 601 -13.48 -2.52 13.67
N LEU A 602 -14.69 -2.65 13.17
CA LEU A 602 -15.45 -3.90 13.14
C LEU A 602 -15.96 -4.13 11.72
N ASP A 603 -15.49 -5.21 11.11
CA ASP A 603 -15.91 -5.68 9.80
C ASP A 603 -16.80 -6.92 10.00
N ASN A 604 -18.02 -6.88 9.52
CA ASN A 604 -18.92 -8.02 9.55
C ASN A 604 -19.11 -8.55 8.13
N ASN A 605 -18.58 -9.75 7.89
CA ASN A 605 -18.58 -10.41 6.60
C ASN A 605 -19.53 -11.59 6.61
N PHE A 606 -20.50 -11.61 5.69
CA PHE A 606 -21.48 -12.68 5.55
C PHE A 606 -21.34 -13.38 4.21
N ASN A 607 -20.84 -14.62 4.26
CA ASN A 607 -20.69 -15.50 3.09
C ASN A 607 -22.03 -16.26 2.89
N LEU A 608 -22.93 -15.70 2.12
CA LEU A 608 -24.27 -16.26 1.91
C LEU A 608 -24.29 -17.29 0.77
N PRO A 609 -25.27 -18.22 0.75
CA PRO A 609 -25.42 -19.21 -0.32
C PRO A 609 -25.62 -18.58 -1.70
N LYS A 610 -25.46 -19.39 -2.75
CA LYS A 610 -25.70 -19.01 -4.17
C LYS A 610 -24.87 -17.82 -4.66
N GLY A 611 -23.66 -17.62 -4.09
CA GLY A 611 -22.72 -16.58 -4.53
C GLY A 611 -23.03 -15.18 -4.04
N TRP A 612 -23.95 -15.01 -3.07
CA TRP A 612 -24.16 -13.73 -2.40
C TRP A 612 -23.12 -13.48 -1.33
N PHE A 613 -22.67 -12.24 -1.23
CA PHE A 613 -21.80 -11.75 -0.18
C PHE A 613 -22.29 -10.38 0.31
N PHE A 614 -22.39 -10.22 1.63
CA PHE A 614 -22.71 -8.96 2.28
C PHE A 614 -21.62 -8.61 3.28
N ASN A 615 -21.18 -7.37 3.27
CA ASN A 615 -20.28 -6.80 4.25
C ASN A 615 -20.88 -5.51 4.81
N ILE A 616 -20.74 -5.31 6.11
CA ILE A 616 -20.98 -4.04 6.78
C ILE A 616 -19.80 -3.77 7.71
N GLU A 617 -19.15 -2.64 7.51
CA GLU A 617 -17.98 -2.23 8.26
C GLU A 617 -18.19 -0.89 8.94
N GLY A 618 -17.56 -0.71 10.09
CA GLY A 618 -17.51 0.56 10.77
C GLY A 618 -16.20 0.77 11.48
N TYR A 619 -15.78 2.02 11.61
CA TYR A 619 -14.66 2.37 12.47
C TYR A 619 -14.95 3.60 13.33
N LEU A 620 -14.26 3.66 14.46
CA LEU A 620 -14.22 4.78 15.38
C LEU A 620 -12.75 5.09 15.72
N SER A 621 -12.36 6.35 15.56
CA SER A 621 -11.07 6.87 16.02
C SER A 621 -11.33 7.93 17.07
N THR A 622 -10.82 7.74 18.28
CA THR A 622 -11.01 8.71 19.37
C THR A 622 -10.22 9.99 19.14
N ALA A 623 -10.66 11.07 19.77
CA ALA A 623 -9.85 12.27 19.86
C ALA A 623 -8.46 11.92 20.40
N SER A 624 -7.42 12.59 19.91
CA SER A 624 -6.04 12.40 20.35
C SER A 624 -5.26 13.71 20.38
N ARG A 625 -4.19 13.72 21.15
CA ARG A 625 -3.23 14.83 21.22
C ARG A 625 -1.83 14.29 21.02
N GLN A 626 -1.19 14.71 19.95
CA GLN A 626 0.15 14.31 19.61
C GLN A 626 1.05 15.55 19.56
N GLY A 627 1.56 15.93 20.73
CA GLY A 627 2.25 17.20 20.90
C GLY A 627 1.33 18.38 20.60
N PHE A 628 1.64 19.11 19.56
CA PHE A 628 0.91 20.29 19.10
C PHE A 628 -0.24 20.00 18.08
N PHE A 629 -0.42 18.74 17.68
CA PHE A 629 -1.48 18.31 16.78
C PHE A 629 -2.59 17.60 17.57
N VAL A 630 -3.81 18.08 17.43
CA VAL A 630 -5.00 17.55 18.14
C VAL A 630 -6.06 17.15 17.12
N THR A 631 -6.49 15.90 17.15
CA THR A 631 -7.62 15.40 16.33
C THR A 631 -8.86 15.23 17.19
N ARG A 632 -10.03 15.39 16.59
CA ARG A 632 -11.32 15.06 17.19
C ARG A 632 -11.70 13.61 16.91
N THR A 633 -12.73 13.15 17.61
CA THR A 633 -13.32 11.82 17.34
C THR A 633 -13.95 11.80 15.95
N GLU A 634 -13.66 10.74 15.18
CA GLU A 634 -14.20 10.50 13.83
C GLU A 634 -14.60 9.03 13.67
N GLY A 635 -15.59 8.77 12.83
CA GLY A 635 -16.02 7.41 12.53
C GLY A 635 -16.94 7.37 11.30
N GLN A 636 -17.01 6.21 10.67
CA GLN A 636 -17.82 6.00 9.47
C GLN A 636 -18.39 4.58 9.47
N ILE A 637 -19.52 4.40 8.76
CA ILE A 637 -20.10 3.11 8.45
C ILE A 637 -20.23 3.00 6.93
N SER A 638 -19.86 1.84 6.39
CA SER A 638 -19.97 1.52 4.95
C SER A 638 -20.52 0.11 4.79
N ALA A 639 -21.15 -0.16 3.63
CA ALA A 639 -21.69 -1.48 3.31
C ALA A 639 -21.41 -1.85 1.84
N ARG A 640 -21.34 -3.16 1.59
CA ARG A 640 -21.19 -3.76 0.28
C ARG A 640 -22.10 -4.97 0.14
N LEU A 641 -22.84 -5.05 -0.97
CA LEU A 641 -23.58 -6.23 -1.39
C LEU A 641 -23.07 -6.68 -2.75
N SER A 642 -22.68 -7.92 -2.89
CA SER A 642 -22.21 -8.44 -4.17
C SER A 642 -22.77 -9.82 -4.48
N LYS A 643 -22.83 -10.13 -5.78
CA LYS A 643 -23.22 -11.44 -6.29
C LYS A 643 -22.32 -11.88 -7.44
N SER A 644 -21.88 -13.12 -7.36
CA SER A 644 -21.14 -13.79 -8.43
C SER A 644 -22.09 -14.63 -9.29
N PHE A 645 -21.89 -14.55 -10.62
CA PHE A 645 -22.62 -15.26 -11.66
C PHE A 645 -21.65 -16.03 -12.57
N LEU A 646 -22.18 -16.91 -13.43
CA LEU A 646 -21.42 -17.61 -14.46
C LEU A 646 -20.15 -18.30 -13.91
N ASN A 647 -20.31 -19.10 -12.87
CA ASN A 647 -19.18 -19.77 -12.18
C ASN A 647 -18.07 -18.77 -11.77
N GLU A 648 -18.47 -17.64 -11.16
CA GLU A 648 -17.59 -16.58 -10.68
C GLU A 648 -16.83 -15.78 -11.77
N THR A 649 -17.17 -15.97 -13.06
CA THR A 649 -16.56 -15.17 -14.14
C THR A 649 -17.12 -13.75 -14.20
N LEU A 650 -18.39 -13.55 -13.82
CA LEU A 650 -19.05 -12.25 -13.70
C LEU A 650 -19.34 -11.95 -12.23
N ASN A 651 -18.96 -10.77 -11.75
CA ASN A 651 -19.30 -10.26 -10.41
C ASN A 651 -19.93 -8.88 -10.53
N ILE A 652 -21.04 -8.67 -9.82
CA ILE A 652 -21.70 -7.37 -9.69
C ILE A 652 -21.76 -7.01 -8.22
N ALA A 653 -21.39 -5.76 -7.88
CA ALA A 653 -21.39 -5.28 -6.52
C ALA A 653 -22.00 -3.87 -6.42
N LEU A 654 -22.78 -3.66 -5.37
CA LEU A 654 -23.25 -2.37 -4.91
C LEU A 654 -22.48 -1.97 -3.65
N THR A 655 -22.05 -0.72 -3.58
CA THR A 655 -21.31 -0.17 -2.44
C THR A 655 -22.02 1.08 -1.92
N ALA A 656 -21.97 1.28 -0.60
CA ALA A 656 -22.43 2.50 0.06
C ALA A 656 -21.38 2.90 1.10
N ASN A 657 -20.68 3.99 0.84
CA ASN A 657 -19.62 4.51 1.71
C ASN A 657 -20.16 5.66 2.54
N ASP A 658 -19.71 5.77 3.81
CA ASP A 658 -20.11 6.82 4.74
C ASP A 658 -21.64 7.03 4.81
N ILE A 659 -22.37 5.93 5.04
CA ILE A 659 -23.86 5.88 5.01
C ILE A 659 -24.47 6.94 5.92
N LEU A 660 -23.85 7.20 7.08
CA LEU A 660 -24.33 8.15 8.09
C LEU A 660 -23.87 9.59 7.84
N HIS A 661 -23.11 9.86 6.76
CA HIS A 661 -22.58 11.19 6.43
C HIS A 661 -21.76 11.81 7.58
N THR A 662 -20.92 11.00 8.22
CA THR A 662 -20.09 11.39 9.38
C THR A 662 -18.62 11.64 9.04
N GLY A 663 -18.24 11.55 7.76
CA GLY A 663 -16.89 11.68 7.27
C GLY A 663 -16.35 13.10 7.28
N TYR A 664 -16.16 13.69 8.46
CA TYR A 664 -15.49 14.98 8.65
C TYR A 664 -14.12 14.74 9.27
N TYR A 665 -13.11 15.44 8.76
CA TYR A 665 -11.79 15.50 9.36
C TYR A 665 -11.67 16.80 10.13
N HIS A 666 -11.55 16.72 11.47
CA HIS A 666 -11.49 17.88 12.35
C HIS A 666 -10.22 17.82 13.20
N PHE A 667 -9.36 18.84 13.08
CA PHE A 667 -8.12 18.93 13.84
C PHE A 667 -7.77 20.36 14.21
N ASN A 668 -6.96 20.48 15.27
CA ASN A 668 -6.37 21.73 15.72
C ASN A 668 -4.84 21.60 15.68
N LEU A 669 -4.18 22.67 15.29
CA LEU A 669 -2.74 22.77 15.23
C LEU A 669 -2.28 23.95 16.09
N TYR A 670 -1.39 23.69 17.05
CA TYR A 670 -0.75 24.72 17.87
C TYR A 670 0.64 24.98 17.30
N GLY A 671 0.97 26.23 17.04
CA GLY A 671 2.26 26.65 16.50
C GLY A 671 3.00 27.64 17.37
N ILE A 672 4.03 28.27 16.82
CA ILE A 672 4.75 29.35 17.47
C ILE A 672 3.87 30.60 17.42
N ASN A 673 3.37 31.05 18.56
CA ASN A 673 2.44 32.19 18.64
C ASN A 673 1.24 32.10 17.68
N ALA A 674 0.86 30.89 17.27
CA ALA A 674 -0.18 30.63 16.29
C ALA A 674 -1.06 29.45 16.71
N TYR A 675 -2.32 29.48 16.32
CA TYR A 675 -3.29 28.43 16.51
C TYR A 675 -4.16 28.32 15.25
N MET A 676 -4.45 27.10 14.86
CA MET A 676 -5.35 26.81 13.74
C MET A 676 -6.36 25.74 14.13
N GLU A 677 -7.62 25.98 13.80
CA GLU A 677 -8.68 24.98 13.84
C GLU A 677 -9.17 24.72 12.41
N ASN A 678 -9.28 23.44 12.03
CA ASN A 678 -9.64 23.05 10.70
C ASN A 678 -10.72 21.99 10.70
N ARG A 679 -11.81 22.21 9.97
CA ARG A 679 -12.86 21.24 9.73
C ARG A 679 -13.02 21.05 8.23
N ILE A 680 -12.74 19.83 7.77
CA ILE A 680 -12.73 19.48 6.35
C ILE A 680 -13.80 18.41 6.12
N TYR A 681 -14.75 18.69 5.23
CA TYR A 681 -15.60 17.71 4.61
C TYR A 681 -15.01 17.33 3.26
N ARG A 682 -14.91 16.03 2.99
CA ARG A 682 -14.63 15.51 1.64
C ARG A 682 -15.82 14.65 1.20
N ASP A 683 -16.02 14.51 -0.09
CA ASP A 683 -17.13 13.75 -0.69
C ASP A 683 -17.00 12.24 -0.42
N PHE A 684 -17.06 11.86 0.88
CA PHE A 684 -16.91 10.46 1.34
C PHE A 684 -18.18 9.65 1.18
N GLN A 685 -19.36 10.32 1.29
CA GLN A 685 -20.64 9.65 1.10
C GLN A 685 -20.83 9.37 -0.40
N ARG A 686 -20.68 8.09 -0.79
CA ARG A 686 -20.77 7.65 -2.18
C ARG A 686 -21.50 6.33 -2.30
N PHE A 687 -22.32 6.23 -3.34
CA PHE A 687 -22.95 4.98 -3.77
C PHE A 687 -22.32 4.52 -5.07
N GLY A 688 -21.98 3.24 -5.16
CA GLY A 688 -21.24 2.71 -6.30
C GLY A 688 -21.81 1.42 -6.86
N LEU A 689 -21.61 1.24 -8.16
CA LEU A 689 -21.84 0.01 -8.91
C LEU A 689 -20.52 -0.45 -9.51
N GLN A 690 -20.16 -1.71 -9.28
CA GLN A 690 -18.99 -2.34 -9.87
C GLN A 690 -19.43 -3.56 -10.66
N VAL A 691 -18.95 -3.68 -11.89
CA VAL A 691 -19.13 -4.85 -12.75
C VAL A 691 -17.78 -5.35 -13.19
N SER A 692 -17.51 -6.64 -13.01
CA SER A 692 -16.23 -7.23 -13.37
C SER A 692 -16.45 -8.56 -14.09
N TYR A 693 -15.86 -8.70 -15.27
CA TYR A 693 -15.95 -9.88 -16.13
C TYR A 693 -14.57 -10.41 -16.51
N LYS A 694 -14.42 -11.73 -16.51
CA LYS A 694 -13.20 -12.44 -16.90
C LYS A 694 -13.50 -13.58 -17.84
N PHE A 695 -12.59 -13.82 -18.76
CA PHE A 695 -12.59 -15.03 -19.58
C PHE A 695 -11.19 -15.65 -19.62
N ASN A 696 -11.11 -16.98 -19.71
CA ASN A 696 -9.87 -17.77 -19.80
C ASN A 696 -8.78 -17.35 -18.82
N ALA A 697 -9.13 -17.13 -17.56
CA ALA A 697 -8.31 -16.48 -16.53
C ALA A 697 -6.85 -16.97 -16.46
N THR A 698 -5.97 -16.44 -17.30
CA THR A 698 -4.52 -16.57 -17.22
C THR A 698 -3.94 -15.25 -16.75
N LYS A 699 -2.80 -15.27 -16.06
CA LYS A 699 -2.13 -14.05 -15.56
C LYS A 699 -0.73 -13.96 -16.13
N SER A 700 -0.28 -12.73 -16.37
CA SER A 700 1.11 -12.46 -16.73
C SER A 700 2.07 -13.08 -15.72
N LYS A 701 3.12 -13.71 -16.22
CA LYS A 701 4.19 -14.31 -15.43
C LYS A 701 5.34 -13.33 -15.11
N TYR A 702 5.16 -12.05 -15.37
CA TYR A 702 6.19 -11.05 -15.15
C TYR A 702 6.74 -11.10 -13.72
N LYS A 703 8.06 -11.28 -13.57
CA LYS A 703 8.76 -11.49 -12.29
C LYS A 703 9.60 -10.29 -11.82
N GLY A 704 9.70 -9.20 -12.60
CA GLY A 704 10.52 -8.04 -12.24
C GLY A 704 10.12 -7.43 -10.91
N THR A 705 11.07 -7.32 -9.96
CA THR A 705 10.89 -6.77 -8.61
C THR A 705 11.09 -5.25 -8.57
N GLY A 706 11.82 -4.70 -9.53
CA GLY A 706 12.14 -3.27 -9.66
C GLY A 706 13.31 -2.81 -8.80
N ALA A 707 13.90 -1.68 -9.17
CA ALA A 707 15.00 -1.01 -8.49
C ALA A 707 14.67 0.47 -8.19
N GLY A 708 15.44 1.14 -7.30
CA GLY A 708 15.32 2.57 -6.99
C GLY A 708 13.98 2.98 -6.38
N GLN A 709 13.40 2.16 -5.52
CA GLN A 709 12.03 2.35 -5.03
C GLN A 709 11.89 3.53 -4.08
N SER A 710 12.92 3.80 -3.26
CA SER A 710 12.96 4.94 -2.35
C SER A 710 12.85 6.25 -3.12
N GLU A 711 13.72 6.44 -4.08
CA GLU A 711 13.82 7.68 -4.86
C GLU A 711 12.60 7.88 -5.77
N LYS A 712 12.04 6.79 -6.32
CA LYS A 712 10.78 6.84 -7.10
C LYS A 712 9.60 7.37 -6.30
N ASN A 713 9.52 7.05 -5.01
CA ASN A 713 8.43 7.53 -4.14
C ASN A 713 8.56 9.02 -3.81
N ARG A 714 9.77 9.59 -3.89
CA ARG A 714 10.08 11.00 -3.61
C ARG A 714 9.86 11.92 -4.81
N LEU A 715 9.71 11.35 -6.02
CA LEU A 715 9.41 12.04 -7.27
C LEU A 715 7.91 12.22 -7.45
#